data_d59c6babd234a91df828940bf565566c
#
_entry.id   d59c6babd234a91df828940bf565566c
#
_cell.length_a   1.000
_cell.length_b   1.000
_cell.length_c   1.000
_cell.angle_alpha   90.00
_cell.angle_beta   90.00
_cell.angle_gamma   90.00
#
_symmetry.space_group_name_H-M   'P 1'
#
loop_
_entity.id
_entity.type
_entity.pdbx_description
1 polymer ?
#
loop_
_entity_poly.entity_id
_entity_poly.type
_entity_poly.pdbx_seq_one_letter_code
_entity_poly.pdbx_strand_id
1 'polypeptide(L)'
;MPFSPGRTLAHYRIVRLLGVGGMGEVYEAEDLKLERRVALKLLPRELGGEPERLRRFATEAKALAAFNHPGIVTVHSIEECEGERFFVMELVNGATLASLIPAGGLAADRLVELAVALADAVAAAHACGIVHRDLKPANVMITREGRLKILDFGLAKLLHPSGEPLNPGATTVGATEAGTVMGTFAYMAPEQYRGAQVDERCDIFALGVIAYEMATGRRPFAGPTPAVLMRAVLEDEPVPVESVRPDLPAGIGGAVHSALAKDPAARPTAAAWRDALDGIRRSSKAGVTSAGSTAGPLQVPSVAVLPFADMSAAHDQEYFCDGIAEEILNALVKLEGLHVTARTSSFAFKGKLEDVREIGRRLGVQAVLEGSVRKSGDRLRITVQLINVVDGYHLWSERFDGTADDVFAVQDEIALGVVDKLKVKLLAGERSALLRRHVPSQEAYHLYLKGRYFFFRRRASDLQLAIAHFEKAIAADPSYALPHLGIAEVFSVLGLWGFYPPREAFAKVRRAAERALELDGSLDEAHASLAAVCLLHEWDWAGAEQHLRRVVSSVPVGSVGGLALNLHLLIEGRQRESFEKARRAVELEPLSSIAHTQAGAVHIGVSDFDGAIPFLLQALELDPDMPLALFWFGFCRAAQGRDAEAMELLQKAANSGLPTPLTYLPTVLCRAGKVEAARERADGLATLAGERYVSPLALAFARAPLGEKAECLDLLAQAEAERAPMFTLCLFGPGYLSLMPEWMREWFAERRAVIGPGATAAGATKDAGDKHEEV
;
A
#
# COMPACT_ATOMS: atom_id res chain seq x y z
N MET A 1 -19.93 29.21 -31.67
CA MET A 1 -18.56 29.57 -31.24
C MET A 1 -18.38 29.04 -29.82
N PRO A 2 -17.25 28.45 -29.48
CA PRO A 2 -16.99 27.98 -28.13
C PRO A 2 -17.13 29.12 -27.11
N PHE A 3 -17.61 28.79 -25.90
CA PHE A 3 -17.74 29.77 -24.83
C PHE A 3 -16.39 30.25 -24.37
N SER A 4 -16.24 31.56 -24.22
CA SER A 4 -14.99 32.16 -23.74
C SER A 4 -14.82 31.92 -22.23
N PRO A 5 -13.58 31.69 -21.74
CA PRO A 5 -13.31 31.67 -20.32
C PRO A 5 -13.82 32.92 -19.58
N GLY A 6 -14.42 32.75 -18.42
CA GLY A 6 -15.04 33.81 -17.62
C GLY A 6 -16.55 34.05 -17.92
N ARG A 7 -17.10 33.48 -18.99
CA ARG A 7 -18.57 33.54 -19.25
C ARG A 7 -19.30 32.74 -18.18
N THR A 8 -20.45 33.24 -17.75
CA THR A 8 -21.31 32.55 -16.77
C THR A 8 -22.57 32.04 -17.47
N LEU A 9 -22.90 30.77 -17.30
CA LEU A 9 -24.17 30.14 -17.69
C LEU A 9 -24.93 29.79 -16.40
N ALA A 10 -26.09 30.37 -16.18
CA ALA A 10 -26.81 30.29 -14.89
C ALA A 10 -25.88 30.73 -13.73
N HIS A 11 -25.40 29.79 -12.92
CA HIS A 11 -24.46 30.05 -11.82
C HIS A 11 -23.11 29.30 -11.99
N TYR A 12 -22.82 28.87 -13.23
CA TYR A 12 -21.57 28.17 -13.55
C TYR A 12 -20.67 29.09 -14.36
N ARG A 13 -19.50 29.42 -13.82
CA ARG A 13 -18.49 30.23 -14.51
C ARG A 13 -17.55 29.33 -15.31
N ILE A 14 -17.55 29.49 -16.64
CA ILE A 14 -16.66 28.72 -17.53
C ILE A 14 -15.21 29.05 -17.24
N VAL A 15 -14.40 28.00 -17.05
CA VAL A 15 -12.96 28.13 -16.78
C VAL A 15 -12.16 27.87 -18.05
N ARG A 16 -12.40 26.73 -18.72
CA ARG A 16 -11.76 26.37 -19.99
C ARG A 16 -12.52 25.28 -20.72
N LEU A 17 -12.26 25.16 -21.99
CA LEU A 17 -12.72 24.04 -22.81
C LEU A 17 -11.89 22.78 -22.47
N LEU A 18 -12.56 21.65 -22.18
CA LEU A 18 -11.94 20.35 -21.94
C LEU A 18 -11.86 19.51 -23.21
N GLY A 19 -12.85 19.62 -24.09
CA GLY A 19 -12.88 18.88 -25.34
C GLY A 19 -14.08 19.22 -26.21
N VAL A 20 -13.94 18.95 -27.53
CA VAL A 20 -15.00 19.05 -28.53
C VAL A 20 -15.15 17.67 -29.16
N GLY A 21 -16.37 17.17 -29.25
CA GLY A 21 -16.66 15.86 -29.84
C GLY A 21 -17.96 15.87 -30.61
N GLY A 22 -18.30 14.77 -31.27
CA GLY A 22 -19.54 14.64 -32.07
C GLY A 22 -20.83 14.80 -31.26
N MET A 23 -20.76 14.77 -29.93
CA MET A 23 -21.88 14.90 -28.99
C MET A 23 -21.90 16.24 -28.25
N GLY A 24 -21.11 17.25 -28.68
CA GLY A 24 -21.07 18.57 -28.09
C GLY A 24 -19.72 18.96 -27.50
N GLU A 25 -19.70 20.12 -26.86
CA GLU A 25 -18.54 20.71 -26.21
C GLU A 25 -18.59 20.44 -24.70
N VAL A 26 -17.45 20.11 -24.11
CA VAL A 26 -17.32 19.88 -22.67
C VAL A 26 -16.39 20.93 -22.08
N TYR A 27 -16.87 21.62 -21.04
CA TYR A 27 -16.15 22.68 -20.35
C TYR A 27 -15.90 22.36 -18.90
N GLU A 28 -14.76 22.78 -18.39
CA GLU A 28 -14.54 22.93 -16.95
C GLU A 28 -15.19 24.22 -16.49
N ALA A 29 -16.01 24.15 -15.44
CA ALA A 29 -16.67 25.32 -14.87
C ALA A 29 -16.61 25.30 -13.35
N GLU A 30 -16.83 26.47 -12.76
CA GLU A 30 -16.94 26.66 -11.32
C GLU A 30 -18.40 26.92 -10.97
N ASP A 31 -18.98 26.05 -10.16
CA ASP A 31 -20.29 26.24 -9.54
C ASP A 31 -20.17 27.31 -8.45
N LEU A 32 -20.68 28.51 -8.73
CA LEU A 32 -20.56 29.65 -7.82
C LEU A 32 -21.48 29.57 -6.60
N LYS A 33 -22.46 28.63 -6.57
CA LYS A 33 -23.33 28.40 -5.42
C LYS A 33 -22.74 27.40 -4.44
N LEU A 34 -22.07 26.35 -4.98
CA LEU A 34 -21.53 25.24 -4.17
C LEU A 34 -20.00 25.32 -4.06
N GLU A 35 -19.37 26.36 -4.62
CA GLU A 35 -17.93 26.64 -4.59
C GLU A 35 -17.06 25.43 -5.00
N ARG A 36 -17.49 24.68 -6.03
CA ARG A 36 -16.81 23.48 -6.51
C ARG A 36 -16.60 23.51 -8.03
N ARG A 37 -15.61 22.74 -8.50
CA ARG A 37 -15.38 22.52 -9.93
C ARG A 37 -16.28 21.41 -10.46
N VAL A 38 -16.83 21.63 -11.66
CA VAL A 38 -17.73 20.71 -12.36
C VAL A 38 -17.37 20.64 -13.84
N ALA A 39 -17.81 19.58 -14.52
CA ALA A 39 -17.79 19.51 -15.99
C ALA A 39 -19.18 19.88 -16.54
N LEU A 40 -19.22 20.77 -17.51
CA LEU A 40 -20.42 21.13 -18.22
C LEU A 40 -20.36 20.57 -19.64
N LYS A 41 -21.30 19.68 -20.00
CA LYS A 41 -21.44 19.16 -21.37
C LYS A 41 -22.62 19.80 -22.06
N LEU A 42 -22.35 20.62 -23.06
CA LEU A 42 -23.37 21.24 -23.89
C LEU A 42 -23.97 20.23 -24.85
N LEU A 43 -25.29 20.29 -25.01
CA LEU A 43 -26.03 19.45 -25.94
C LEU A 43 -26.23 20.18 -27.28
N PRO A 44 -26.20 19.45 -28.42
CA PRO A 44 -26.45 20.03 -29.72
C PRO A 44 -27.86 20.68 -29.79
N ARG A 45 -27.95 21.86 -30.40
CA ARG A 45 -29.23 22.63 -30.52
C ARG A 45 -30.31 21.92 -31.32
N GLU A 46 -29.94 20.97 -32.16
CA GLU A 46 -30.84 20.21 -33.06
C GLU A 46 -31.80 19.27 -32.30
N LEU A 47 -31.55 19.01 -31.00
CA LEU A 47 -32.45 18.23 -30.13
C LEU A 47 -33.76 18.95 -29.78
N GLY A 48 -33.91 20.24 -30.14
CA GLY A 48 -35.07 21.07 -29.77
C GLY A 48 -36.33 20.90 -30.62
N GLY A 49 -36.31 20.09 -31.70
CA GLY A 49 -37.37 20.08 -32.71
C GLY A 49 -38.62 19.23 -32.45
N GLU A 50 -38.56 18.21 -31.58
CA GLU A 50 -39.69 17.30 -31.33
C GLU A 50 -40.01 17.16 -29.82
N PRO A 51 -41.24 17.51 -29.39
CA PRO A 51 -41.62 17.44 -27.95
C PRO A 51 -41.53 16.04 -27.34
N GLU A 52 -41.72 15.00 -28.14
CA GLU A 52 -41.68 13.61 -27.69
C GLU A 52 -40.26 13.13 -27.46
N ARG A 53 -39.29 13.57 -28.26
CA ARG A 53 -37.86 13.34 -28.05
C ARG A 53 -37.36 13.98 -26.73
N LEU A 54 -37.82 15.18 -26.46
CA LEU A 54 -37.50 15.93 -25.25
C LEU A 54 -38.04 15.26 -23.98
N ARG A 55 -39.24 14.67 -24.01
CA ARG A 55 -39.80 13.93 -22.88
C ARG A 55 -39.02 12.64 -22.59
N ARG A 56 -38.64 11.89 -23.62
CA ARG A 56 -37.80 10.69 -23.50
C ARG A 56 -36.41 11.06 -22.96
N PHE A 57 -35.81 12.12 -23.49
CA PHE A 57 -34.57 12.67 -22.99
C PHE A 57 -34.62 12.99 -21.49
N ALA A 58 -35.63 13.73 -21.05
CA ALA A 58 -35.79 14.13 -19.65
C ALA A 58 -35.97 12.91 -18.72
N THR A 59 -36.63 11.84 -19.21
CA THR A 59 -36.85 10.61 -18.42
C THR A 59 -35.56 9.81 -18.29
N GLU A 60 -34.81 9.58 -19.38
CA GLU A 60 -33.56 8.83 -19.36
C GLU A 60 -32.47 9.61 -18.61
N ALA A 61 -32.43 10.90 -18.75
CA ALA A 61 -31.51 11.79 -18.05
C ALA A 61 -31.77 11.81 -16.53
N LYS A 62 -33.04 11.73 -16.08
CA LYS A 62 -33.39 11.57 -14.66
C LYS A 62 -32.95 10.22 -14.12
N ALA A 63 -33.06 9.13 -14.90
CA ALA A 63 -32.57 7.83 -14.52
C ALA A 63 -31.05 7.82 -14.31
N LEU A 64 -30.30 8.49 -15.20
CA LEU A 64 -28.85 8.68 -15.09
C LEU A 64 -28.46 9.54 -13.88
N ALA A 65 -29.21 10.62 -13.59
CA ALA A 65 -28.94 11.47 -12.44
C ALA A 65 -29.24 10.79 -11.09
N ALA A 66 -30.14 9.81 -11.08
CA ALA A 66 -30.46 9.00 -9.89
C ALA A 66 -29.48 7.83 -9.70
N PHE A 67 -28.68 7.49 -10.72
CA PHE A 67 -27.75 6.37 -10.68
C PHE A 67 -26.39 6.82 -10.16
N ASN A 68 -25.92 6.18 -9.12
CA ASN A 68 -24.60 6.47 -8.51
C ASN A 68 -23.77 5.20 -8.41
N HIS A 69 -22.60 5.20 -9.06
CA HIS A 69 -21.64 4.10 -9.01
C HIS A 69 -20.21 4.66 -9.03
N PRO A 70 -19.28 4.13 -8.21
CA PRO A 70 -17.90 4.66 -8.12
C PRO A 70 -17.14 4.63 -9.46
N GLY A 71 -17.44 3.68 -10.34
CA GLY A 71 -16.85 3.53 -11.68
C GLY A 71 -17.55 4.33 -12.77
N ILE A 72 -18.55 5.16 -12.47
CA ILE A 72 -19.30 5.95 -13.45
C ILE A 72 -19.31 7.42 -13.03
N VAL A 73 -19.23 8.33 -13.99
CA VAL A 73 -19.28 9.76 -13.70
C VAL A 73 -20.66 10.15 -13.17
N THR A 74 -20.69 10.91 -12.08
CA THR A 74 -21.94 11.37 -11.46
C THR A 74 -22.51 12.55 -12.25
N VAL A 75 -23.77 12.44 -12.69
CA VAL A 75 -24.53 13.55 -13.25
C VAL A 75 -25.22 14.29 -12.11
N HIS A 76 -24.86 15.56 -11.88
CA HIS A 76 -25.40 16.38 -10.80
C HIS A 76 -26.75 17.01 -11.13
N SER A 77 -26.85 17.58 -12.31
CA SER A 77 -28.09 18.22 -12.80
C SER A 77 -28.11 18.31 -14.32
N ILE A 78 -29.31 18.65 -14.85
CA ILE A 78 -29.53 19.02 -16.24
C ILE A 78 -30.19 20.39 -16.19
N GLU A 79 -29.58 21.34 -16.89
CA GLU A 79 -30.03 22.73 -16.85
C GLU A 79 -30.25 23.29 -18.25
N GLU A 80 -31.08 24.31 -18.30
CA GLU A 80 -31.32 25.11 -19.50
C GLU A 80 -31.12 26.59 -19.17
N CYS A 81 -30.26 27.26 -19.91
CA CYS A 81 -29.98 28.68 -19.72
C CYS A 81 -29.66 29.33 -21.09
N GLU A 82 -30.26 30.49 -21.37
CA GLU A 82 -30.05 31.22 -22.61
C GLU A 82 -30.34 30.42 -23.91
N GLY A 83 -31.24 29.41 -23.81
CA GLY A 83 -31.54 28.50 -24.93
C GLY A 83 -30.51 27.39 -25.15
N GLU A 84 -29.49 27.30 -24.31
CA GLU A 84 -28.54 26.22 -24.28
C GLU A 84 -28.93 25.22 -23.20
N ARG A 85 -28.83 23.91 -23.51
CA ARG A 85 -29.04 22.82 -22.58
C ARG A 85 -27.72 22.14 -22.30
N PHE A 86 -27.48 21.82 -21.05
CA PHE A 86 -26.24 21.20 -20.63
C PHE A 86 -26.40 20.27 -19.42
N PHE A 87 -25.56 19.24 -19.39
CA PHE A 87 -25.35 18.42 -18.20
C PHE A 87 -24.30 19.05 -17.30
N VAL A 88 -24.56 19.03 -16.01
CA VAL A 88 -23.58 19.32 -14.96
C VAL A 88 -23.13 18.01 -14.36
N MET A 89 -21.84 17.73 -14.42
CA MET A 89 -21.27 16.44 -14.05
C MET A 89 -20.06 16.62 -13.15
N GLU A 90 -19.70 15.53 -12.47
CA GLU A 90 -18.44 15.39 -11.78
C GLU A 90 -17.26 15.71 -12.71
N LEU A 91 -16.35 16.58 -12.27
CA LEU A 91 -15.10 16.84 -12.99
C LEU A 91 -14.08 15.75 -12.64
N VAL A 92 -13.75 14.90 -13.60
CA VAL A 92 -12.76 13.82 -13.41
C VAL A 92 -11.36 14.33 -13.74
N ASN A 93 -10.48 14.34 -12.74
CA ASN A 93 -9.07 14.70 -12.91
C ASN A 93 -8.24 13.43 -13.21
N GLY A 94 -7.84 13.24 -14.47
CA GLY A 94 -7.15 12.04 -14.89
C GLY A 94 -6.78 12.03 -16.37
N ALA A 95 -6.45 10.82 -16.88
CA ALA A 95 -6.16 10.58 -18.28
C ALA A 95 -7.18 9.61 -18.89
N THR A 96 -7.42 9.68 -20.20
CA THR A 96 -8.29 8.71 -20.87
C THR A 96 -7.59 7.35 -20.97
N LEU A 97 -8.34 6.25 -20.90
CA LEU A 97 -7.80 4.92 -21.09
C LEU A 97 -7.11 4.79 -22.45
N ALA A 98 -7.62 5.49 -23.48
CA ALA A 98 -7.01 5.54 -24.80
C ALA A 98 -5.56 6.06 -24.79
N SER A 99 -5.25 7.04 -23.93
CA SER A 99 -3.90 7.62 -23.81
C SER A 99 -2.96 6.78 -22.93
N LEU A 100 -3.52 5.85 -22.18
CA LEU A 100 -2.76 5.01 -21.23
C LEU A 100 -2.40 3.62 -21.78
N ILE A 101 -3.02 3.18 -22.89
CA ILE A 101 -2.71 1.89 -23.50
C ILE A 101 -1.44 2.04 -24.35
N PRO A 102 -0.31 1.38 -23.99
CA PRO A 102 0.90 1.41 -24.80
C PRO A 102 0.80 0.48 -26.00
N ALA A 103 1.68 0.65 -27.00
CA ALA A 103 1.69 -0.15 -28.24
C ALA A 103 1.84 -1.66 -28.03
N GLY A 104 2.35 -2.09 -26.87
CA GLY A 104 2.48 -3.52 -26.50
C GLY A 104 1.40 -4.04 -25.55
N GLY A 105 0.38 -3.23 -25.25
CA GLY A 105 -0.63 -3.54 -24.25
C GLY A 105 -0.18 -3.27 -22.79
N LEU A 106 -1.12 -3.36 -21.88
CA LEU A 106 -0.88 -3.14 -20.44
C LEU A 106 -0.20 -4.35 -19.80
N ALA A 107 0.42 -4.13 -18.65
CA ALA A 107 0.87 -5.21 -17.77
C ALA A 107 -0.33 -6.08 -17.32
N ALA A 108 -0.11 -7.38 -17.15
CA ALA A 108 -1.17 -8.36 -16.89
C ALA A 108 -2.07 -7.99 -15.70
N ASP A 109 -1.49 -7.60 -14.56
CA ASP A 109 -2.24 -7.23 -13.35
C ASP A 109 -3.11 -5.99 -13.60
N ARG A 110 -2.54 -4.98 -14.26
CA ARG A 110 -3.26 -3.74 -14.56
C ARG A 110 -4.39 -3.94 -15.59
N LEU A 111 -4.14 -4.81 -16.58
CA LEU A 111 -5.16 -5.21 -17.54
C LEU A 111 -6.38 -5.82 -16.83
N VAL A 112 -6.14 -6.83 -15.99
CA VAL A 112 -7.22 -7.55 -15.30
C VAL A 112 -7.95 -6.64 -14.32
N GLU A 113 -7.22 -5.82 -13.56
CA GLU A 113 -7.80 -4.84 -12.63
C GLU A 113 -8.78 -3.88 -13.35
N LEU A 114 -8.34 -3.26 -14.46
CA LEU A 114 -9.16 -2.33 -15.22
C LEU A 114 -10.33 -3.03 -15.92
N ALA A 115 -10.12 -4.24 -16.45
CA ALA A 115 -11.19 -5.01 -17.09
C ALA A 115 -12.29 -5.41 -16.10
N VAL A 116 -11.92 -5.82 -14.87
CA VAL A 116 -12.88 -6.11 -13.79
C VAL A 116 -13.65 -4.85 -13.39
N ALA A 117 -12.96 -3.73 -13.17
CA ALA A 117 -13.60 -2.47 -12.78
C ALA A 117 -14.56 -1.94 -13.86
N LEU A 118 -14.17 -2.09 -15.14
CA LEU A 118 -14.99 -1.69 -16.29
C LEU A 118 -16.24 -2.57 -16.39
N ALA A 119 -16.09 -3.89 -16.24
CA ALA A 119 -17.19 -4.84 -16.24
C ALA A 119 -18.17 -4.62 -15.07
N ASP A 120 -17.66 -4.30 -13.88
CA ASP A 120 -18.47 -4.02 -12.70
C ASP A 120 -19.33 -2.77 -12.89
N ALA A 121 -18.75 -1.68 -13.40
CA ALA A 121 -19.48 -0.46 -13.71
C ALA A 121 -20.58 -0.68 -14.75
N VAL A 122 -20.30 -1.44 -15.82
CA VAL A 122 -21.27 -1.77 -16.86
C VAL A 122 -22.35 -2.72 -16.31
N ALA A 123 -22.01 -3.71 -15.49
CA ALA A 123 -22.99 -4.60 -14.86
C ALA A 123 -23.97 -3.85 -13.95
N ALA A 124 -23.47 -2.89 -13.17
CA ALA A 124 -24.30 -2.06 -12.31
C ALA A 124 -25.30 -1.19 -13.14
N ALA A 125 -24.86 -0.64 -14.28
CA ALA A 125 -25.71 0.12 -15.19
C ALA A 125 -26.79 -0.76 -15.85
N HIS A 126 -26.42 -1.94 -16.33
CA HIS A 126 -27.32 -2.91 -16.96
C HIS A 126 -28.38 -3.41 -15.96
N ALA A 127 -28.04 -3.63 -14.68
CA ALA A 127 -29.00 -3.98 -13.63
C ALA A 127 -30.08 -2.90 -13.42
N CYS A 128 -29.80 -1.65 -13.76
CA CYS A 128 -30.75 -0.53 -13.74
C CYS A 128 -31.41 -0.26 -15.12
N GLY A 129 -31.19 -1.13 -16.11
CA GLY A 129 -31.72 -0.99 -17.46
C GLY A 129 -31.03 0.11 -18.31
N ILE A 130 -29.85 0.57 -17.88
CA ILE A 130 -29.07 1.61 -18.56
C ILE A 130 -28.00 0.94 -19.43
N VAL A 131 -28.05 1.20 -20.76
CA VAL A 131 -27.11 0.67 -21.77
C VAL A 131 -26.26 1.82 -22.31
N HIS A 132 -24.93 1.63 -22.41
CA HIS A 132 -24.00 2.69 -22.81
C HIS A 132 -24.03 2.97 -24.33
N ARG A 133 -23.94 1.94 -25.17
CA ARG A 133 -24.00 1.93 -26.63
C ARG A 133 -22.87 2.62 -27.39
N ASP A 134 -22.00 3.37 -26.76
CA ASP A 134 -20.80 4.01 -27.33
C ASP A 134 -19.59 3.84 -26.40
N LEU A 135 -19.42 2.63 -25.85
CA LEU A 135 -18.31 2.35 -24.95
C LEU A 135 -17.01 2.22 -25.77
N LYS A 136 -16.00 3.00 -25.37
CA LYS A 136 -14.66 3.03 -26.01
C LYS A 136 -13.63 3.60 -25.03
N PRO A 137 -12.33 3.36 -25.24
CA PRO A 137 -11.27 3.84 -24.32
C PRO A 137 -11.25 5.37 -24.14
N ALA A 138 -11.73 6.15 -25.11
CA ALA A 138 -11.83 7.61 -24.99
C ALA A 138 -12.93 8.04 -24.01
N ASN A 139 -13.96 7.20 -23.79
CA ASN A 139 -15.04 7.44 -22.83
C ASN A 139 -14.77 6.81 -21.45
N VAL A 140 -13.55 6.34 -21.21
CA VAL A 140 -13.12 5.80 -19.92
C VAL A 140 -11.94 6.63 -19.43
N MET A 141 -12.06 7.20 -18.25
CA MET A 141 -10.97 7.93 -17.60
C MET A 141 -10.42 7.16 -16.44
N ILE A 142 -9.12 7.31 -16.23
CA ILE A 142 -8.42 6.82 -15.03
C ILE A 142 -8.00 8.05 -14.24
N THR A 143 -8.50 8.17 -13.01
CA THR A 143 -8.16 9.29 -12.11
C THR A 143 -6.70 9.22 -11.68
N ARG A 144 -6.20 10.29 -11.08
CA ARG A 144 -4.81 10.31 -10.53
C ARG A 144 -4.60 9.25 -9.46
N GLU A 145 -5.65 8.87 -8.74
CA GLU A 145 -5.67 7.80 -7.73
C GLU A 145 -5.79 6.39 -8.35
N GLY A 146 -5.77 6.28 -9.69
CA GLY A 146 -5.86 5.03 -10.41
C GLY A 146 -7.27 4.46 -10.59
N ARG A 147 -8.33 5.17 -10.16
CA ARG A 147 -9.72 4.69 -10.25
C ARG A 147 -10.28 4.90 -11.66
N LEU A 148 -11.05 3.92 -12.13
CA LEU A 148 -11.75 3.98 -13.39
C LEU A 148 -13.06 4.79 -13.26
N LYS A 149 -13.35 5.64 -14.26
CA LYS A 149 -14.60 6.39 -14.41
C LYS A 149 -15.08 6.31 -15.85
N ILE A 150 -16.27 5.75 -16.09
CA ILE A 150 -16.92 5.73 -17.40
C ILE A 150 -17.68 7.02 -17.57
N LEU A 151 -17.47 7.65 -18.71
CA LEU A 151 -18.14 8.89 -19.13
C LEU A 151 -19.31 8.58 -20.08
N ASP A 152 -20.26 9.50 -20.20
CA ASP A 152 -21.23 9.56 -21.30
C ASP A 152 -22.18 8.37 -21.45
N PHE A 153 -22.62 7.73 -20.38
CA PHE A 153 -23.62 6.66 -20.40
C PHE A 153 -24.92 7.09 -21.09
N GLY A 154 -25.38 6.27 -22.06
CA GLY A 154 -26.73 6.35 -22.63
C GLY A 154 -27.06 7.58 -23.52
N LEU A 155 -26.15 8.55 -23.60
CA LEU A 155 -26.42 9.80 -24.38
C LEU A 155 -26.53 9.56 -25.89
N ALA A 156 -25.93 8.48 -26.41
CA ALA A 156 -25.96 8.14 -27.85
C ALA A 156 -27.38 7.77 -28.36
N LYS A 157 -28.22 7.12 -27.53
CA LYS A 157 -29.61 6.77 -27.90
C LYS A 157 -30.52 8.00 -28.04
N LEU A 158 -30.21 9.06 -27.29
CA LEU A 158 -30.98 10.29 -27.30
C LEU A 158 -30.80 11.09 -28.59
N LEU A 159 -29.67 10.87 -29.27
CA LEU A 159 -29.29 11.57 -30.49
C LEU A 159 -29.74 10.83 -31.77
N HIS A 160 -29.85 9.49 -31.72
CA HIS A 160 -30.22 8.69 -32.89
C HIS A 160 -31.28 7.63 -32.52
N PRO A 161 -32.55 7.81 -32.93
CA PRO A 161 -33.61 6.83 -32.72
C PRO A 161 -33.30 5.53 -33.48
N SER A 162 -33.50 4.40 -32.81
CA SER A 162 -33.37 3.05 -33.40
C SER A 162 -34.36 2.89 -34.56
N GLY A 163 -33.84 2.66 -35.76
CA GLY A 163 -34.70 2.29 -36.93
C GLY A 163 -34.18 2.71 -38.29
N GLU A 164 -33.21 3.61 -38.42
CA GLU A 164 -32.59 3.88 -39.71
C GLU A 164 -31.25 3.15 -39.81
N PRO A 165 -31.03 2.34 -40.89
CA PRO A 165 -29.72 1.75 -41.14
C PRO A 165 -28.71 2.89 -41.32
N LEU A 166 -27.58 2.80 -40.59
CA LEU A 166 -26.45 3.72 -40.78
C LEU A 166 -26.00 3.66 -42.25
N ASN A 167 -26.40 4.67 -43.03
CA ASN A 167 -25.98 4.78 -44.40
C ASN A 167 -24.54 5.30 -44.43
N PRO A 168 -23.53 4.49 -44.86
CA PRO A 168 -22.12 4.91 -44.87
C PRO A 168 -21.85 6.13 -45.78
N GLY A 169 -22.83 6.56 -46.56
CA GLY A 169 -22.76 7.69 -47.49
C GLY A 169 -23.40 8.98 -47.01
N ALA A 170 -24.12 8.99 -45.88
CA ALA A 170 -24.73 10.22 -45.34
C ALA A 170 -23.71 10.93 -44.42
N THR A 171 -22.78 11.63 -45.03
CA THR A 171 -21.89 12.58 -44.40
C THR A 171 -22.73 13.75 -43.88
N THR A 172 -22.99 13.80 -42.59
CA THR A 172 -23.31 15.06 -41.90
C THR A 172 -22.09 15.96 -42.00
N VAL A 173 -22.20 16.98 -42.82
CA VAL A 173 -21.19 18.02 -43.05
C VAL A 173 -20.91 18.76 -41.75
N GLY A 174 -19.79 18.44 -41.17
CA GLY A 174 -19.19 19.15 -40.05
C GLY A 174 -17.73 18.70 -39.99
N ALA A 175 -16.87 19.43 -40.70
CA ALA A 175 -15.44 19.15 -40.86
C ALA A 175 -14.73 19.02 -39.52
N THR A 176 -14.29 17.81 -39.20
CA THR A 176 -13.18 17.56 -38.29
C THR A 176 -12.38 16.36 -38.82
N GLU A 177 -11.08 16.48 -38.81
CA GLU A 177 -10.03 15.63 -39.35
C GLU A 177 -10.35 14.13 -39.51
N ALA A 178 -9.99 13.56 -40.65
CA ALA A 178 -10.29 12.20 -41.15
C ALA A 178 -9.91 11.04 -40.18
N GLY A 179 -9.23 11.30 -39.06
CA GLY A 179 -8.84 10.33 -38.03
C GLY A 179 -9.88 10.11 -36.93
N THR A 180 -10.72 11.08 -36.61
CA THR A 180 -11.60 11.05 -35.42
C THR A 180 -12.88 10.26 -35.66
N VAL A 181 -13.46 10.31 -36.87
CA VAL A 181 -14.68 9.56 -37.20
C VAL A 181 -14.42 8.06 -37.34
N MET A 182 -13.27 7.67 -37.87
CA MET A 182 -12.88 6.25 -38.05
C MET A 182 -12.65 5.53 -36.74
N GLY A 183 -12.31 6.25 -35.65
CA GLY A 183 -12.03 5.69 -34.31
C GLY A 183 -13.25 5.11 -33.61
N THR A 184 -14.43 5.67 -33.77
CA THR A 184 -15.64 5.26 -33.03
C THR A 184 -16.24 3.97 -33.59
N PHE A 185 -16.20 3.76 -34.90
CA PHE A 185 -16.74 2.56 -35.54
C PHE A 185 -16.07 1.26 -35.09
N ALA A 186 -14.83 1.29 -34.69
CA ALA A 186 -14.06 0.11 -34.32
C ALA A 186 -14.54 -0.64 -33.05
N TYR A 187 -15.39 -0.01 -32.24
CA TYR A 187 -15.93 -0.59 -30.99
C TYR A 187 -17.40 -0.99 -31.09
N MET A 188 -18.04 -0.71 -32.24
CA MET A 188 -19.43 -1.07 -32.49
C MET A 188 -19.61 -2.57 -32.62
N ALA A 189 -20.68 -3.08 -32.04
CA ALA A 189 -21.07 -4.48 -32.17
C ALA A 189 -21.68 -4.81 -33.55
N PRO A 190 -21.63 -6.07 -34.04
CA PRO A 190 -22.18 -6.51 -35.31
C PRO A 190 -23.64 -6.11 -35.54
N GLU A 191 -24.48 -6.21 -34.51
CA GLU A 191 -25.91 -5.83 -34.55
C GLU A 191 -26.11 -4.33 -34.73
N GLN A 192 -25.20 -3.50 -34.24
CA GLN A 192 -25.26 -2.02 -34.45
C GLN A 192 -24.99 -1.69 -35.93
N TYR A 193 -24.07 -2.39 -36.59
CA TYR A 193 -23.83 -2.23 -38.02
C TYR A 193 -24.99 -2.71 -38.89
N ARG A 194 -25.69 -3.78 -38.44
CA ARG A 194 -26.84 -4.33 -39.17
C ARG A 194 -28.12 -3.52 -38.98
N GLY A 195 -28.14 -2.49 -38.12
CA GLY A 195 -29.35 -1.75 -37.76
C GLY A 195 -30.39 -2.61 -37.05
N ALA A 196 -29.99 -3.71 -36.44
CA ALA A 196 -30.84 -4.61 -35.67
C ALA A 196 -31.21 -4.01 -34.30
N GLN A 197 -32.17 -4.60 -33.61
CA GLN A 197 -32.51 -4.18 -32.25
C GLN A 197 -31.29 -4.37 -31.33
N VAL A 198 -30.83 -3.29 -30.70
CA VAL A 198 -29.63 -3.24 -29.87
C VAL A 198 -30.04 -3.29 -28.40
N ASP A 199 -29.59 -4.30 -27.69
CA ASP A 199 -29.75 -4.46 -26.24
C ASP A 199 -28.41 -4.26 -25.49
N GLU A 200 -28.35 -4.62 -24.21
CA GLU A 200 -27.18 -4.51 -23.33
C GLU A 200 -25.96 -5.30 -23.81
N ARG A 201 -26.14 -6.29 -24.68
CA ARG A 201 -25.08 -7.16 -25.19
C ARG A 201 -24.13 -6.45 -26.17
N CYS A 202 -24.52 -5.31 -26.70
CA CYS A 202 -23.63 -4.47 -27.50
C CYS A 202 -22.48 -3.90 -26.68
N ASP A 203 -22.74 -3.56 -25.40
CA ASP A 203 -21.70 -3.08 -24.48
C ASP A 203 -20.70 -4.21 -24.14
N ILE A 204 -21.16 -5.47 -24.08
CA ILE A 204 -20.27 -6.62 -23.87
C ILE A 204 -19.28 -6.78 -25.01
N PHE A 205 -19.74 -6.62 -26.26
CA PHE A 205 -18.84 -6.62 -27.41
C PHE A 205 -17.80 -5.50 -27.32
N ALA A 206 -18.23 -4.29 -26.98
CA ALA A 206 -17.34 -3.15 -26.79
C ALA A 206 -16.32 -3.40 -25.65
N LEU A 207 -16.75 -4.03 -24.53
CA LEU A 207 -15.86 -4.48 -23.45
C LEU A 207 -14.80 -5.46 -23.97
N GLY A 208 -15.20 -6.41 -24.84
CA GLY A 208 -14.29 -7.36 -25.47
C GLY A 208 -13.24 -6.66 -26.34
N VAL A 209 -13.67 -5.67 -27.16
CA VAL A 209 -12.75 -4.87 -27.99
C VAL A 209 -11.76 -4.08 -27.14
N ILE A 210 -12.26 -3.39 -26.08
CA ILE A 210 -11.43 -2.63 -25.15
C ILE A 210 -10.42 -3.55 -24.43
N ALA A 211 -10.86 -4.71 -23.94
CA ALA A 211 -10.00 -5.66 -23.26
C ALA A 211 -8.93 -6.23 -24.19
N TYR A 212 -9.28 -6.52 -25.44
CA TYR A 212 -8.30 -6.93 -26.45
C TYR A 212 -7.25 -5.84 -26.69
N GLU A 213 -7.69 -4.58 -26.85
CA GLU A 213 -6.78 -3.44 -27.05
C GLU A 213 -5.91 -3.20 -25.82
N MET A 214 -6.45 -3.28 -24.61
CA MET A 214 -5.67 -3.23 -23.36
C MET A 214 -4.63 -4.35 -23.28
N ALA A 215 -4.97 -5.56 -23.76
CA ALA A 215 -4.07 -6.72 -23.74
C ALA A 215 -2.93 -6.63 -24.75
N THR A 216 -3.22 -6.14 -25.95
CA THR A 216 -2.29 -6.27 -27.10
C THR A 216 -1.73 -4.93 -27.61
N GLY A 217 -2.31 -3.80 -27.18
CA GLY A 217 -2.02 -2.48 -27.73
C GLY A 217 -2.59 -2.27 -29.15
N ARG A 218 -3.41 -3.22 -29.64
CA ARG A 218 -4.00 -3.20 -30.98
C ARG A 218 -5.48 -3.56 -30.91
N ARG A 219 -6.28 -3.08 -31.85
CA ARG A 219 -7.69 -3.48 -31.96
C ARG A 219 -7.82 -4.86 -32.59
N PRO A 220 -8.85 -5.65 -32.21
CA PRO A 220 -9.08 -7.00 -32.77
C PRO A 220 -9.49 -6.95 -34.24
N PHE A 221 -10.14 -5.86 -34.65
CA PHE A 221 -10.60 -5.64 -36.02
C PHE A 221 -10.03 -4.32 -36.54
N ALA A 222 -9.47 -4.34 -37.75
CA ALA A 222 -8.90 -3.18 -38.40
C ALA A 222 -9.17 -3.19 -39.91
N GLY A 223 -9.18 -2.01 -40.53
CA GLY A 223 -9.35 -1.87 -41.97
C GLY A 223 -9.01 -0.46 -42.43
N PRO A 224 -8.48 -0.30 -43.68
CA PRO A 224 -8.09 1.01 -44.20
C PRO A 224 -9.29 1.90 -44.56
N THR A 225 -10.49 1.32 -44.64
CA THR A 225 -11.73 2.06 -44.92
C THR A 225 -12.86 1.62 -43.99
N PRO A 226 -13.89 2.44 -43.74
CA PRO A 226 -15.03 2.06 -42.89
C PRO A 226 -15.72 0.76 -43.38
N ALA A 227 -15.81 0.54 -44.68
CA ALA A 227 -16.42 -0.64 -45.24
C ALA A 227 -15.59 -1.93 -44.96
N VAL A 228 -14.26 -1.83 -45.03
CA VAL A 228 -13.38 -2.97 -44.73
C VAL A 228 -13.40 -3.25 -43.23
N LEU A 229 -13.40 -2.24 -42.37
CA LEU A 229 -13.55 -2.39 -40.94
C LEU A 229 -14.91 -3.02 -40.58
N MET A 230 -16.00 -2.54 -41.18
CA MET A 230 -17.34 -3.12 -41.01
C MET A 230 -17.36 -4.62 -41.36
N ARG A 231 -16.78 -5.02 -42.51
CA ARG A 231 -16.69 -6.40 -42.88
C ARG A 231 -15.91 -7.21 -41.84
N ALA A 232 -14.76 -6.68 -41.39
CA ALA A 232 -13.94 -7.36 -40.38
C ALA A 232 -14.71 -7.58 -39.06
N VAL A 233 -15.48 -6.59 -38.61
CA VAL A 233 -16.33 -6.74 -37.41
C VAL A 233 -17.44 -7.77 -37.62
N LEU A 234 -18.01 -7.85 -38.82
CA LEU A 234 -19.13 -8.74 -39.11
C LEU A 234 -18.71 -10.18 -39.35
N GLU A 235 -17.55 -10.41 -39.97
CA GLU A 235 -17.16 -11.70 -40.55
C GLU A 235 -15.85 -12.28 -40.03
N ASP A 236 -14.83 -11.43 -39.73
CA ASP A 236 -13.49 -11.93 -39.38
C ASP A 236 -13.41 -12.35 -37.91
N GLU A 237 -12.66 -13.42 -37.63
CA GLU A 237 -12.30 -13.81 -36.28
C GLU A 237 -11.06 -13.04 -35.82
N PRO A 238 -11.02 -12.55 -34.55
CA PRO A 238 -9.86 -11.85 -34.05
C PRO A 238 -8.68 -12.81 -33.84
N VAL A 239 -7.45 -12.30 -33.96
CA VAL A 239 -6.24 -13.06 -33.60
C VAL A 239 -6.32 -13.40 -32.12
N PRO A 240 -6.11 -14.66 -31.71
CA PRO A 240 -6.15 -15.02 -30.29
C PRO A 240 -5.16 -14.21 -29.46
N VAL A 241 -5.59 -13.72 -28.31
CA VAL A 241 -4.76 -12.88 -27.40
C VAL A 241 -3.48 -13.62 -27.02
N GLU A 242 -3.56 -14.91 -26.77
CA GLU A 242 -2.44 -15.79 -26.40
C GLU A 242 -1.35 -15.86 -27.46
N SER A 243 -1.73 -15.72 -28.75
CA SER A 243 -0.77 -15.70 -29.86
C SER A 243 0.04 -14.39 -29.89
N VAL A 244 -0.50 -13.28 -29.35
CA VAL A 244 0.14 -11.97 -29.33
C VAL A 244 0.85 -11.74 -28.00
N ARG A 245 0.27 -12.21 -26.90
CA ARG A 245 0.74 -12.03 -25.52
C ARG A 245 0.68 -13.36 -24.75
N PRO A 246 1.62 -14.27 -25.00
CA PRO A 246 1.69 -15.57 -24.32
C PRO A 246 2.04 -15.46 -22.82
N ASP A 247 2.49 -14.28 -22.38
CA ASP A 247 2.82 -13.95 -21.00
C ASP A 247 1.60 -13.64 -20.13
N LEU A 248 0.41 -13.44 -20.73
CA LEU A 248 -0.80 -13.14 -19.98
C LEU A 248 -1.35 -14.37 -19.24
N PRO A 249 -2.02 -14.17 -18.09
CA PRO A 249 -2.64 -15.26 -17.34
C PRO A 249 -3.60 -16.10 -18.21
N ALA A 250 -3.55 -17.42 -18.01
CA ALA A 250 -4.44 -18.33 -18.70
C ALA A 250 -5.92 -17.96 -18.46
N GLY A 251 -6.72 -17.97 -19.53
CA GLY A 251 -8.15 -17.65 -19.50
C GLY A 251 -8.50 -16.22 -19.92
N ILE A 252 -7.54 -15.26 -19.93
CA ILE A 252 -7.81 -13.88 -20.40
C ILE A 252 -8.28 -13.91 -21.86
N GLY A 253 -7.58 -14.63 -22.74
CA GLY A 253 -7.98 -14.75 -24.14
C GLY A 253 -9.35 -15.37 -24.31
N GLY A 254 -9.69 -16.40 -23.55
CA GLY A 254 -11.02 -17.00 -23.54
C GLY A 254 -12.12 -16.04 -23.10
N ALA A 255 -11.87 -15.23 -22.07
CA ALA A 255 -12.80 -14.19 -21.60
C ALA A 255 -12.99 -13.09 -22.66
N VAL A 256 -11.92 -12.63 -23.30
CA VAL A 256 -11.99 -11.64 -24.37
C VAL A 256 -12.73 -12.22 -25.59
N HIS A 257 -12.41 -13.45 -25.98
CA HIS A 257 -13.05 -14.09 -27.14
C HIS A 257 -14.56 -14.30 -26.92
N SER A 258 -15.00 -14.71 -25.72
CA SER A 258 -16.41 -14.87 -25.41
C SER A 258 -17.20 -13.57 -25.53
N ALA A 259 -16.61 -12.43 -25.17
CA ALA A 259 -17.23 -11.11 -25.30
C ALA A 259 -17.30 -10.65 -26.78
N LEU A 260 -16.35 -11.09 -27.63
CA LEU A 260 -16.28 -10.77 -29.07
C LEU A 260 -17.15 -11.66 -29.97
N ALA A 261 -17.95 -12.56 -29.40
CA ALA A 261 -18.85 -13.43 -30.16
C ALA A 261 -19.75 -12.60 -31.09
N LYS A 262 -19.86 -13.04 -32.36
CA LYS A 262 -20.66 -12.31 -33.38
C LYS A 262 -22.16 -12.41 -33.11
N ASP A 263 -22.63 -13.52 -32.56
CA ASP A 263 -24.00 -13.69 -32.07
C ASP A 263 -24.14 -13.05 -30.69
N PRO A 264 -25.00 -12.03 -30.51
CA PRO A 264 -25.25 -11.43 -29.20
C PRO A 264 -25.67 -12.45 -28.14
N ALA A 265 -26.41 -13.49 -28.52
CA ALA A 265 -26.90 -14.52 -27.59
C ALA A 265 -25.78 -15.40 -26.99
N ALA A 266 -24.66 -15.51 -27.69
CA ALA A 266 -23.48 -16.25 -27.23
C ALA A 266 -22.58 -15.45 -26.25
N ARG A 267 -22.79 -14.14 -26.12
CA ARG A 267 -22.02 -13.29 -25.21
C ARG A 267 -22.47 -13.46 -23.76
N PRO A 268 -21.53 -13.44 -22.80
CA PRO A 268 -21.88 -13.42 -21.37
C PRO A 268 -22.61 -12.13 -20.99
N THR A 269 -23.28 -12.11 -19.84
CA THR A 269 -23.71 -10.86 -19.21
C THR A 269 -22.49 -10.11 -18.64
N ALA A 270 -22.60 -8.80 -18.42
CA ALA A 270 -21.51 -8.02 -17.81
C ALA A 270 -21.09 -8.56 -16.45
N ALA A 271 -22.04 -8.99 -15.62
CA ALA A 271 -21.77 -9.61 -14.33
C ALA A 271 -21.03 -10.95 -14.48
N ALA A 272 -21.48 -11.83 -15.38
CA ALA A 272 -20.80 -13.13 -15.64
C ALA A 272 -19.38 -12.91 -16.18
N TRP A 273 -19.18 -11.91 -17.05
CA TRP A 273 -17.87 -11.58 -17.60
C TRP A 273 -16.94 -10.99 -16.54
N ARG A 274 -17.45 -10.11 -15.66
CA ARG A 274 -16.73 -9.63 -14.49
C ARG A 274 -16.26 -10.77 -13.60
N ASP A 275 -17.16 -11.71 -13.28
CA ASP A 275 -16.88 -12.83 -12.39
C ASP A 275 -15.82 -13.78 -13.00
N ALA A 276 -15.85 -13.98 -14.33
CA ALA A 276 -14.83 -14.74 -15.05
C ALA A 276 -13.45 -14.07 -14.95
N LEU A 277 -13.35 -12.76 -15.21
CA LEU A 277 -12.12 -11.98 -15.08
C LEU A 277 -11.60 -11.94 -13.63
N ASP A 278 -12.49 -11.80 -12.67
CA ASP A 278 -12.13 -11.83 -11.24
C ASP A 278 -11.64 -13.22 -10.81
N GLY A 279 -12.21 -14.29 -11.42
CA GLY A 279 -11.69 -15.65 -11.30
C GLY A 279 -10.25 -15.78 -11.82
N ILE A 280 -9.95 -15.20 -12.99
CA ILE A 280 -8.59 -15.19 -13.57
C ILE A 280 -7.65 -14.41 -12.67
N ARG A 281 -8.07 -13.24 -12.16
CA ARG A 281 -7.30 -12.42 -11.21
C ARG A 281 -6.93 -13.21 -9.95
N ARG A 282 -7.87 -14.01 -9.43
CA ARG A 282 -7.64 -14.87 -8.27
C ARG A 282 -6.70 -16.03 -8.60
N SER A 283 -6.85 -16.65 -9.77
CA SER A 283 -6.03 -17.79 -10.19
C SER A 283 -4.58 -17.39 -10.52
N SER A 284 -4.35 -16.22 -11.12
CA SER A 284 -2.99 -15.70 -11.39
C SER A 284 -2.25 -15.36 -10.10
N LYS A 285 -2.96 -14.95 -9.05
CA LYS A 285 -2.38 -14.78 -7.70
C LYS A 285 -2.13 -16.12 -6.98
N ALA A 286 -2.86 -17.19 -7.34
CA ALA A 286 -2.73 -18.54 -6.75
C ALA A 286 -1.70 -19.42 -7.45
N GLY A 287 -1.27 -19.10 -8.67
CA GLY A 287 -0.37 -19.93 -9.52
C GLY A 287 1.08 -20.03 -9.05
N VAL A 288 1.44 -19.57 -7.86
CA VAL A 288 2.78 -19.70 -7.23
C VAL A 288 2.82 -20.77 -6.14
N THR A 289 1.71 -21.48 -5.86
CA THR A 289 1.74 -22.60 -4.91
C THR A 289 1.03 -23.82 -5.44
N SER A 290 1.83 -24.83 -5.83
CA SER A 290 1.64 -26.29 -5.74
C SER A 290 0.28 -26.90 -6.13
N ALA A 291 0.38 -27.89 -7.02
CA ALA A 291 -0.65 -28.83 -7.43
C ALA A 291 -1.30 -29.59 -6.25
N GLY A 292 -2.62 -29.65 -6.28
CA GLY A 292 -3.42 -30.72 -5.67
C GLY A 292 -4.28 -30.30 -4.49
N SER A 293 -5.52 -29.91 -4.73
CA SER A 293 -6.71 -30.45 -4.06
C SER A 293 -7.99 -29.70 -4.49
N THR A 294 -8.97 -30.46 -4.88
CA THR A 294 -10.33 -30.04 -5.22
C THR A 294 -11.11 -29.68 -3.96
N ALA A 295 -11.12 -28.40 -3.62
CA ALA A 295 -12.16 -27.73 -2.83
C ALA A 295 -11.91 -26.21 -2.96
N GLY A 296 -12.91 -25.40 -3.30
CA GLY A 296 -12.76 -23.95 -3.41
C GLY A 296 -12.14 -23.38 -2.14
N PRO A 297 -11.19 -22.41 -2.25
CA PRO A 297 -10.58 -21.85 -1.07
C PRO A 297 -11.66 -21.09 -0.29
N LEU A 298 -11.95 -21.55 0.91
CA LEU A 298 -12.64 -20.76 1.94
C LEU A 298 -11.86 -19.45 2.07
N GLN A 299 -12.47 -18.32 1.72
CA GLN A 299 -11.87 -17.02 1.98
C GLN A 299 -11.66 -16.93 3.49
N VAL A 300 -10.38 -16.88 3.92
CA VAL A 300 -10.06 -16.68 5.32
C VAL A 300 -10.67 -15.33 5.73
N PRO A 301 -11.56 -15.28 6.73
CA PRO A 301 -12.09 -14.03 7.22
C PRO A 301 -11.00 -13.04 7.56
N SER A 302 -11.25 -11.75 7.31
CA SER A 302 -10.23 -10.71 7.58
C SER A 302 -10.84 -9.50 8.27
N VAL A 303 -10.11 -8.95 9.25
CA VAL A 303 -10.57 -7.84 10.07
C VAL A 303 -9.46 -6.83 10.33
N ALA A 304 -9.83 -5.54 10.35
CA ALA A 304 -9.00 -4.47 10.88
C ALA A 304 -9.60 -3.94 12.18
N VAL A 305 -8.77 -3.74 13.18
CA VAL A 305 -9.17 -3.12 14.46
C VAL A 305 -8.70 -1.67 14.43
N LEU A 306 -9.62 -0.71 14.35
CA LEU A 306 -9.27 0.72 14.36
C LEU A 306 -9.00 1.20 15.79
N PRO A 307 -8.21 2.28 15.96
CA PRO A 307 -8.06 2.93 17.26
C PRO A 307 -9.42 3.39 17.79
N PHE A 308 -9.69 3.12 19.06
CA PHE A 308 -10.97 3.48 19.68
C PHE A 308 -11.00 4.97 19.99
N ALA A 309 -12.17 5.58 19.86
CA ALA A 309 -12.37 7.00 20.15
C ALA A 309 -12.50 7.25 21.67
N ASP A 310 -11.79 8.24 22.18
CA ASP A 310 -11.97 8.72 23.55
C ASP A 310 -13.20 9.63 23.64
N MET A 311 -14.26 9.13 24.29
CA MET A 311 -15.51 9.85 24.54
C MET A 311 -15.64 10.27 26.01
N SER A 312 -14.53 10.28 26.76
CA SER A 312 -14.49 10.75 28.15
C SER A 312 -14.54 12.27 28.20
N ALA A 313 -15.09 12.84 29.27
CA ALA A 313 -15.28 14.28 29.38
C ALA A 313 -13.96 15.09 29.38
N ALA A 314 -12.88 14.53 29.90
CA ALA A 314 -11.55 15.15 29.96
C ALA A 314 -10.71 14.90 28.70
N HIS A 315 -11.10 13.98 27.80
CA HIS A 315 -10.33 13.55 26.63
C HIS A 315 -8.86 13.19 26.95
N ASP A 316 -8.61 12.57 28.08
CA ASP A 316 -7.28 12.23 28.61
C ASP A 316 -6.99 10.71 28.59
N GLN A 317 -7.88 9.91 27.99
CA GLN A 317 -7.81 8.45 27.95
C GLN A 317 -7.34 7.91 26.58
N GLU A 318 -6.74 8.73 25.73
CA GLU A 318 -6.31 8.34 24.39
C GLU A 318 -5.38 7.11 24.43
N TYR A 319 -4.40 7.08 25.34
CA TYR A 319 -3.50 5.93 25.51
C TYR A 319 -4.23 4.64 25.90
N PHE A 320 -5.32 4.77 26.64
CA PHE A 320 -6.13 3.63 27.07
C PHE A 320 -7.01 3.11 25.93
N CYS A 321 -7.58 4.00 25.12
CA CYS A 321 -8.34 3.65 23.91
C CYS A 321 -7.47 2.92 22.90
N ASP A 322 -6.26 3.44 22.64
CA ASP A 322 -5.27 2.81 21.76
C ASP A 322 -4.86 1.44 22.29
N GLY A 323 -4.62 1.33 23.58
CA GLY A 323 -4.20 0.11 24.22
C GLY A 323 -5.26 -1.01 24.16
N ILE A 324 -6.53 -0.69 24.40
CA ILE A 324 -7.63 -1.66 24.26
C ILE A 324 -7.70 -2.19 22.83
N ALA A 325 -7.68 -1.29 21.84
CA ALA A 325 -7.72 -1.70 20.44
C ALA A 325 -6.53 -2.59 20.06
N GLU A 326 -5.31 -2.27 20.56
CA GLU A 326 -4.10 -3.05 20.35
C GLU A 326 -4.21 -4.44 20.98
N GLU A 327 -4.69 -4.56 22.22
CA GLU A 327 -4.84 -5.84 22.90
C GLU A 327 -5.89 -6.76 22.23
N ILE A 328 -6.99 -6.18 21.73
CA ILE A 328 -7.96 -6.93 20.93
C ILE A 328 -7.30 -7.41 19.63
N LEU A 329 -6.55 -6.55 18.95
CA LEU A 329 -5.82 -6.91 17.75
C LEU A 329 -4.85 -8.06 18.02
N ASN A 330 -4.03 -7.96 19.08
CA ASN A 330 -3.06 -8.99 19.47
C ASN A 330 -3.73 -10.33 19.84
N ALA A 331 -4.93 -10.28 20.43
CA ALA A 331 -5.71 -11.48 20.70
C ALA A 331 -6.17 -12.15 19.39
N LEU A 332 -6.67 -11.37 18.44
CA LEU A 332 -7.18 -11.85 17.16
C LEU A 332 -6.08 -12.38 16.23
N VAL A 333 -4.87 -11.80 16.24
CA VAL A 333 -3.71 -12.23 15.42
C VAL A 333 -3.29 -13.67 15.73
N LYS A 334 -3.50 -14.16 16.96
CA LYS A 334 -3.14 -15.52 17.38
C LYS A 334 -4.03 -16.61 16.78
N LEU A 335 -5.08 -16.25 16.04
CA LEU A 335 -6.04 -17.18 15.47
C LEU A 335 -5.64 -17.56 14.03
N GLU A 336 -5.31 -18.81 13.77
CA GLU A 336 -4.87 -19.29 12.45
C GLU A 336 -5.93 -19.10 11.35
N GLY A 337 -7.20 -19.10 11.69
CA GLY A 337 -8.33 -18.95 10.77
C GLY A 337 -8.76 -17.50 10.50
N LEU A 338 -8.03 -16.48 10.95
CA LEU A 338 -8.40 -15.07 10.82
C LEU A 338 -7.20 -14.23 10.35
N HIS A 339 -7.39 -13.48 9.26
CA HIS A 339 -6.44 -12.46 8.86
C HIS A 339 -6.72 -11.14 9.60
N VAL A 340 -5.77 -10.66 10.36
CA VAL A 340 -5.88 -9.40 11.11
C VAL A 340 -4.87 -8.40 10.55
N THR A 341 -5.34 -7.21 10.20
CA THR A 341 -4.47 -6.13 9.74
C THR A 341 -3.57 -5.65 10.87
N ALA A 342 -2.29 -5.44 10.57
CA ALA A 342 -1.33 -4.96 11.56
C ALA A 342 -1.73 -3.58 12.13
N ARG A 343 -1.32 -3.34 13.37
CA ARG A 343 -1.58 -2.10 14.10
C ARG A 343 -1.17 -0.85 13.33
N THR A 344 0.01 -0.85 12.74
CA THR A 344 0.57 0.30 12.00
C THR A 344 -0.34 0.76 10.87
N SER A 345 -0.95 -0.16 10.13
CA SER A 345 -1.88 0.14 9.05
C SER A 345 -3.26 0.58 9.56
N SER A 346 -3.79 -0.08 10.60
CA SER A 346 -5.09 0.28 11.20
C SER A 346 -5.05 1.66 11.87
N PHE A 347 -3.96 1.96 12.56
CA PHE A 347 -3.78 3.22 13.30
C PHE A 347 -3.43 4.42 12.41
N ALA A 348 -3.10 4.21 11.14
CA ALA A 348 -2.95 5.27 10.14
C ALA A 348 -4.24 6.08 9.92
N PHE A 349 -5.39 5.54 10.34
CA PHE A 349 -6.71 6.21 10.29
C PHE A 349 -7.09 6.94 11.58
N LYS A 350 -6.22 6.98 12.57
CA LYS A 350 -6.49 7.67 13.84
C LYS A 350 -6.84 9.13 13.62
N GLY A 351 -8.01 9.55 14.14
CA GLY A 351 -8.48 10.94 14.03
C GLY A 351 -8.96 11.36 12.64
N LYS A 352 -9.00 10.44 11.66
CA LYS A 352 -9.52 10.73 10.32
C LYS A 352 -11.00 10.39 10.23
N LEU A 353 -11.78 11.30 9.64
CA LEU A 353 -13.20 11.08 9.32
C LEU A 353 -13.31 10.49 7.90
N GLU A 354 -12.98 9.23 7.76
CA GLU A 354 -13.09 8.51 6.48
C GLU A 354 -14.21 7.46 6.58
N ASP A 355 -14.85 7.14 5.43
CA ASP A 355 -15.86 6.07 5.36
C ASP A 355 -15.23 4.70 5.66
N VAL A 356 -15.82 3.95 6.57
CA VAL A 356 -15.32 2.62 7.00
C VAL A 356 -15.14 1.66 5.82
N ARG A 357 -15.98 1.76 4.78
CA ARG A 357 -15.84 0.98 3.55
C ARG A 357 -14.58 1.33 2.80
N GLU A 358 -14.20 2.62 2.77
CA GLU A 358 -12.94 3.07 2.16
C GLU A 358 -11.75 2.59 2.98
N ILE A 359 -11.82 2.74 4.31
CA ILE A 359 -10.79 2.23 5.23
C ILE A 359 -10.58 0.74 5.00
N GLY A 360 -11.66 -0.05 5.00
CA GLY A 360 -11.58 -1.50 4.83
C GLY A 360 -11.04 -1.92 3.45
N ARG A 361 -11.40 -1.20 2.38
CA ARG A 361 -10.83 -1.43 1.04
C ARG A 361 -9.32 -1.14 0.99
N ARG A 362 -8.87 -0.04 1.58
CA ARG A 362 -7.44 0.33 1.65
C ARG A 362 -6.64 -0.66 2.49
N LEU A 363 -7.25 -1.22 3.54
CA LEU A 363 -6.64 -2.24 4.40
C LEU A 363 -6.78 -3.66 3.82
N GLY A 364 -7.59 -3.86 2.76
CA GLY A 364 -7.80 -5.16 2.13
C GLY A 364 -8.55 -6.17 3.02
N VAL A 365 -9.44 -5.71 3.91
CA VAL A 365 -10.17 -6.54 4.87
C VAL A 365 -11.66 -6.63 4.53
N GLN A 366 -12.32 -7.68 5.03
CA GLN A 366 -13.77 -7.91 4.87
C GLN A 366 -14.59 -7.18 5.93
N ALA A 367 -14.02 -6.97 7.11
CA ALA A 367 -14.67 -6.32 8.22
C ALA A 367 -13.75 -5.33 8.93
N VAL A 368 -14.34 -4.31 9.54
CA VAL A 368 -13.65 -3.33 10.37
C VAL A 368 -14.32 -3.32 11.74
N LEU A 369 -13.50 -3.44 12.79
CA LEU A 369 -13.90 -3.23 14.17
C LEU A 369 -13.54 -1.80 14.56
N GLU A 370 -14.54 -1.02 14.92
CA GLU A 370 -14.38 0.31 15.49
C GLU A 370 -15.01 0.36 16.88
N GLY A 371 -14.61 1.33 17.67
CA GLY A 371 -15.15 1.46 19.01
C GLY A 371 -14.91 2.81 19.66
N SER A 372 -15.52 2.99 20.82
CA SER A 372 -15.32 4.16 21.67
C SER A 372 -15.26 3.76 23.14
N VAL A 373 -14.50 4.53 23.90
CA VAL A 373 -14.36 4.33 25.34
C VAL A 373 -14.81 5.61 26.05
N ARG A 374 -15.62 5.43 27.08
CA ARG A 374 -16.00 6.52 27.99
C ARG A 374 -15.69 6.10 29.41
N LYS A 375 -14.78 6.84 30.06
CA LYS A 375 -14.43 6.66 31.48
C LYS A 375 -15.02 7.79 32.31
N SER A 376 -15.61 7.45 33.47
CA SER A 376 -16.14 8.41 34.44
C SER A 376 -15.90 7.87 35.84
N GLY A 377 -14.87 8.36 36.52
CA GLY A 377 -14.35 7.77 37.74
C GLY A 377 -13.90 6.34 37.48
N ASP A 378 -14.38 5.37 38.27
CA ASP A 378 -14.08 3.95 38.11
C ASP A 378 -14.98 3.24 37.08
N ARG A 379 -16.02 3.91 36.59
CA ARG A 379 -16.92 3.33 35.59
C ARG A 379 -16.32 3.46 34.17
N LEU A 380 -16.35 2.34 33.48
CA LEU A 380 -15.89 2.20 32.10
C LEU A 380 -17.08 1.77 31.22
N ARG A 381 -17.24 2.43 30.09
CA ARG A 381 -18.15 2.02 29.02
C ARG A 381 -17.39 1.89 27.73
N ILE A 382 -17.40 0.70 27.14
CA ILE A 382 -16.81 0.42 25.85
C ILE A 382 -17.95 0.08 24.89
N THR A 383 -18.02 0.77 23.76
CA THR A 383 -18.94 0.45 22.67
C THR A 383 -18.13 -0.01 21.48
N VAL A 384 -18.50 -1.15 20.89
CA VAL A 384 -17.82 -1.71 19.73
C VAL A 384 -18.81 -1.98 18.61
N GLN A 385 -18.34 -1.88 17.39
CA GLN A 385 -19.12 -2.14 16.19
C GLN A 385 -18.24 -2.85 15.18
N LEU A 386 -18.70 -4.02 14.72
CA LEU A 386 -18.07 -4.75 13.62
C LEU A 386 -18.86 -4.47 12.36
N ILE A 387 -18.22 -3.89 11.35
CA ILE A 387 -18.86 -3.37 10.15
C ILE A 387 -18.35 -4.16 8.94
N ASN A 388 -19.25 -4.60 8.09
CA ASN A 388 -18.93 -5.21 6.81
C ASN A 388 -18.45 -4.12 5.83
N VAL A 389 -17.27 -4.32 5.24
CA VAL A 389 -16.66 -3.36 4.31
C VAL A 389 -17.41 -3.24 2.98
N VAL A 390 -18.09 -4.31 2.53
CA VAL A 390 -18.75 -4.35 1.23
C VAL A 390 -19.99 -3.45 1.20
N ASP A 391 -20.82 -3.52 2.24
CA ASP A 391 -22.11 -2.83 2.28
C ASP A 391 -22.22 -1.76 3.37
N GLY A 392 -21.24 -1.70 4.29
CA GLY A 392 -21.20 -0.73 5.38
C GLY A 392 -22.19 -1.04 6.50
N TYR A 393 -22.87 -2.20 6.48
CA TYR A 393 -23.79 -2.59 7.56
C TYR A 393 -23.06 -3.19 8.76
N HIS A 394 -23.64 -2.96 9.94
CA HIS A 394 -23.13 -3.54 11.18
C HIS A 394 -23.39 -5.04 11.18
N LEU A 395 -22.33 -5.85 11.22
CA LEU A 395 -22.40 -7.28 11.50
C LEU A 395 -22.72 -7.53 12.98
N TRP A 396 -22.26 -6.62 13.82
CA TRP A 396 -22.43 -6.68 15.26
C TRP A 396 -22.21 -5.32 15.90
N SER A 397 -22.95 -5.01 16.94
CA SER A 397 -22.76 -3.83 17.78
C SER A 397 -23.13 -4.20 19.21
N GLU A 398 -22.22 -3.91 20.15
CA GLU A 398 -22.42 -4.23 21.55
C GLU A 398 -21.81 -3.16 22.46
N ARG A 399 -22.38 -3.06 23.66
CA ARG A 399 -21.94 -2.13 24.68
C ARG A 399 -21.61 -2.89 25.95
N PHE A 400 -20.42 -2.66 26.46
CA PHE A 400 -19.90 -3.25 27.69
C PHE A 400 -19.82 -2.17 28.77
N ASP A 401 -20.52 -2.36 29.85
CA ASP A 401 -20.50 -1.49 31.03
C ASP A 401 -19.83 -2.25 32.18
N GLY A 402 -18.78 -1.70 32.76
CA GLY A 402 -18.00 -2.33 33.83
C GLY A 402 -17.17 -1.32 34.59
N THR A 403 -16.20 -1.82 35.30
CA THR A 403 -15.15 -1.06 35.97
C THR A 403 -13.83 -1.21 35.23
N ALA A 404 -12.82 -0.45 35.59
CA ALA A 404 -11.49 -0.59 35.01
C ALA A 404 -10.86 -1.99 35.31
N ASP A 405 -11.33 -2.68 36.34
CA ASP A 405 -10.90 -4.06 36.69
C ASP A 405 -11.47 -5.11 35.72
N ASP A 406 -12.61 -4.81 35.07
CA ASP A 406 -13.28 -5.72 34.14
C ASP A 406 -12.69 -5.66 32.71
N VAL A 407 -11.71 -4.78 32.44
CA VAL A 407 -11.24 -4.49 31.08
C VAL A 407 -10.75 -5.72 30.34
N PHE A 408 -10.08 -6.65 31.01
CA PHE A 408 -9.58 -7.88 30.39
C PHE A 408 -10.71 -8.83 30.00
N ALA A 409 -11.72 -8.99 30.86
CA ALA A 409 -12.89 -9.78 30.53
C ALA A 409 -13.66 -9.19 29.33
N VAL A 410 -13.76 -7.88 29.28
CA VAL A 410 -14.39 -7.17 28.14
C VAL A 410 -13.58 -7.33 26.85
N GLN A 411 -12.25 -7.26 26.90
CA GLN A 411 -11.40 -7.52 25.74
C GLN A 411 -11.56 -8.93 25.19
N ASP A 412 -11.61 -9.92 26.07
CA ASP A 412 -11.84 -11.33 25.71
C ASP A 412 -13.25 -11.54 25.10
N GLU A 413 -14.26 -10.91 25.67
CA GLU A 413 -15.63 -10.94 25.14
C GLU A 413 -15.71 -10.30 23.76
N ILE A 414 -15.04 -9.16 23.53
CA ILE A 414 -14.98 -8.50 22.22
C ILE A 414 -14.30 -9.41 21.20
N ALA A 415 -13.14 -9.99 21.55
CA ALA A 415 -12.41 -10.88 20.65
C ALA A 415 -13.25 -12.11 20.25
N LEU A 416 -13.91 -12.74 21.23
CA LEU A 416 -14.81 -13.86 21.00
C LEU A 416 -16.03 -13.46 20.15
N GLY A 417 -16.59 -12.27 20.38
CA GLY A 417 -17.68 -11.71 19.58
C GLY A 417 -17.31 -11.53 18.12
N VAL A 418 -16.11 -11.01 17.83
CA VAL A 418 -15.58 -10.87 16.46
C VAL A 418 -15.45 -12.24 15.79
N VAL A 419 -14.88 -13.22 16.49
CA VAL A 419 -14.70 -14.60 16.01
C VAL A 419 -16.04 -15.24 15.65
N ASP A 420 -17.04 -15.13 16.54
CA ASP A 420 -18.39 -15.67 16.33
C ASP A 420 -19.05 -15.03 15.09
N LYS A 421 -19.00 -13.71 14.98
CA LYS A 421 -19.66 -12.99 13.87
C LYS A 421 -18.99 -13.20 12.52
N LEU A 422 -17.66 -13.37 12.50
CA LEU A 422 -16.92 -13.73 11.30
C LEU A 422 -16.93 -15.23 10.99
N LYS A 423 -17.60 -16.04 11.82
CA LYS A 423 -17.74 -17.51 11.67
C LYS A 423 -16.38 -18.22 11.58
N VAL A 424 -15.39 -17.74 12.30
CA VAL A 424 -14.06 -18.36 12.39
C VAL A 424 -14.20 -19.64 13.22
N LYS A 425 -13.76 -20.77 12.67
CA LYS A 425 -13.72 -22.05 13.40
C LYS A 425 -12.49 -22.07 14.29
N LEU A 426 -12.70 -21.94 15.59
CA LEU A 426 -11.61 -22.09 16.57
C LEU A 426 -11.24 -23.56 16.75
N LEU A 427 -9.95 -23.86 16.73
CA LEU A 427 -9.41 -25.13 17.16
C LEU A 427 -9.55 -25.26 18.70
N ALA A 428 -9.62 -26.50 19.21
CA ALA A 428 -9.91 -26.74 20.62
C ALA A 428 -8.90 -26.08 21.59
N GLY A 429 -7.66 -25.83 21.15
CA GLY A 429 -6.61 -25.13 21.91
C GLY A 429 -6.67 -23.61 21.82
N GLU A 430 -7.15 -23.02 20.72
CA GLU A 430 -7.13 -21.58 20.48
C GLU A 430 -8.05 -20.80 21.42
N ARG A 431 -9.25 -21.34 21.72
CA ARG A 431 -10.16 -20.75 22.69
C ARG A 431 -9.56 -20.70 24.10
N SER A 432 -8.82 -21.75 24.47
CA SER A 432 -8.12 -21.79 25.76
C SER A 432 -6.90 -20.88 25.78
N ALA A 433 -6.24 -20.65 24.63
CA ALA A 433 -5.10 -19.74 24.51
C ALA A 433 -5.54 -18.27 24.60
N LEU A 434 -6.72 -17.92 24.04
CA LEU A 434 -7.31 -16.59 24.19
C LEU A 434 -7.61 -16.23 25.65
N LEU A 435 -8.03 -17.21 26.45
CA LEU A 435 -8.48 -17.03 27.85
C LEU A 435 -7.35 -17.23 28.88
N ARG A 436 -6.18 -17.74 28.48
CA ARG A 436 -5.03 -17.94 29.38
C ARG A 436 -4.12 -16.71 29.36
N ARG A 437 -4.53 -15.67 30.03
CA ARG A 437 -3.67 -14.50 30.25
C ARG A 437 -3.39 -14.34 31.75
N HIS A 438 -2.16 -13.96 32.08
CA HIS A 438 -1.90 -13.35 33.37
C HIS A 438 -2.70 -12.04 33.41
N VAL A 439 -3.55 -11.88 34.42
CA VAL A 439 -4.27 -10.63 34.66
C VAL A 439 -3.40 -9.76 35.55
N PRO A 440 -2.70 -8.75 34.99
CA PRO A 440 -1.84 -7.86 35.78
C PRO A 440 -2.67 -6.98 36.72
N SER A 441 -2.01 -6.36 37.70
CA SER A 441 -2.67 -5.34 38.48
C SER A 441 -3.10 -4.17 37.57
N GLN A 442 -4.20 -3.51 37.89
CA GLN A 442 -4.73 -2.39 37.12
C GLN A 442 -3.68 -1.28 36.91
N GLU A 443 -2.91 -0.98 37.97
CA GLU A 443 -1.85 0.00 37.91
C GLU A 443 -0.74 -0.41 36.91
N ALA A 444 -0.28 -1.67 36.95
CA ALA A 444 0.72 -2.17 36.04
C ALA A 444 0.23 -2.12 34.57
N TYR A 445 -1.02 -2.48 34.35
CA TYR A 445 -1.63 -2.43 33.01
C TYR A 445 -1.69 -1.01 32.46
N HIS A 446 -2.19 -0.04 33.24
CA HIS A 446 -2.23 1.36 32.79
C HIS A 446 -0.84 1.94 32.51
N LEU A 447 0.16 1.57 33.32
CA LEU A 447 1.55 1.97 33.10
C LEU A 447 2.12 1.32 31.82
N TYR A 448 1.84 0.04 31.60
CA TYR A 448 2.22 -0.65 30.37
C TYR A 448 1.63 0.04 29.12
N LEU A 449 0.32 0.34 29.11
CA LEU A 449 -0.32 1.03 27.99
C LEU A 449 0.28 2.42 27.72
N LYS A 450 0.64 3.18 28.75
CA LYS A 450 1.37 4.45 28.60
C LYS A 450 2.75 4.21 27.98
N GLY A 451 3.46 3.17 28.40
CA GLY A 451 4.72 2.78 27.80
C GLY A 451 4.59 2.46 26.31
N ARG A 452 3.58 1.67 25.92
CA ARG A 452 3.27 1.36 24.52
C ARG A 452 2.94 2.63 23.71
N TYR A 453 2.10 3.50 24.23
CA TYR A 453 1.74 4.76 23.59
C TYR A 453 2.98 5.60 23.24
N PHE A 454 3.92 5.80 24.20
CA PHE A 454 5.15 6.52 23.95
C PHE A 454 6.09 5.77 22.99
N PHE A 455 6.20 4.47 23.10
CA PHE A 455 7.03 3.65 22.20
C PHE A 455 6.68 3.84 20.73
N PHE A 456 5.39 3.86 20.36
CA PHE A 456 4.98 3.98 18.97
C PHE A 456 5.18 5.38 18.37
N ARG A 457 5.37 6.40 19.17
CA ARG A 457 5.66 7.76 18.68
C ARG A 457 7.10 7.90 18.16
N ARG A 458 7.99 6.96 18.50
CA ARG A 458 9.35 6.83 17.95
C ARG A 458 10.25 8.06 18.05
N ARG A 459 9.94 9.03 18.92
CA ARG A 459 10.83 10.16 19.20
C ARG A 459 11.77 9.80 20.34
N ALA A 460 13.02 10.30 20.32
CA ALA A 460 14.02 9.97 21.34
C ALA A 460 13.53 10.26 22.77
N SER A 461 12.86 11.40 23.00
CA SER A 461 12.26 11.74 24.29
C SER A 461 11.13 10.79 24.71
N ASP A 462 10.30 10.37 23.73
CA ASP A 462 9.18 9.47 23.98
C ASP A 462 9.67 8.04 24.31
N LEU A 463 10.77 7.59 23.72
CA LEU A 463 11.39 6.29 24.05
C LEU A 463 11.89 6.25 25.50
N GLN A 464 12.42 7.36 26.05
CA GLN A 464 12.80 7.44 27.48
C GLN A 464 11.57 7.38 28.39
N LEU A 465 10.47 8.06 28.02
CA LEU A 465 9.20 7.97 28.74
C LEU A 465 8.63 6.55 28.70
N ALA A 466 8.76 5.85 27.56
CA ALA A 466 8.33 4.45 27.44
C ALA A 466 9.07 3.55 28.43
N ILE A 467 10.41 3.67 28.53
CA ILE A 467 11.21 2.91 29.48
C ILE A 467 10.73 3.17 30.92
N ALA A 468 10.60 4.45 31.30
CA ALA A 468 10.19 4.82 32.65
C ALA A 468 8.80 4.26 33.02
N HIS A 469 7.88 4.20 32.05
CA HIS A 469 6.56 3.62 32.29
C HIS A 469 6.58 2.10 32.37
N PHE A 470 7.38 1.41 31.55
CA PHE A 470 7.54 -0.03 31.63
C PHE A 470 8.22 -0.45 32.94
N GLU A 471 9.26 0.27 33.40
CA GLU A 471 9.92 0.01 34.68
C GLU A 471 8.95 0.18 35.87
N LYS A 472 8.09 1.21 35.84
CA LYS A 472 7.02 1.38 36.84
C LYS A 472 5.99 0.25 36.76
N ALA A 473 5.64 -0.23 35.56
CA ALA A 473 4.71 -1.34 35.39
C ALA A 473 5.29 -2.64 36.00
N ILE A 474 6.59 -2.90 35.78
CA ILE A 474 7.31 -4.05 36.39
C ILE A 474 7.35 -3.91 37.92
N ALA A 475 7.56 -2.72 38.45
CA ALA A 475 7.56 -2.49 39.89
C ALA A 475 6.18 -2.71 40.52
N ALA A 476 5.09 -2.37 39.79
CA ALA A 476 3.71 -2.57 40.23
C ALA A 476 3.28 -4.05 40.15
N ASP A 477 3.78 -4.80 39.15
CA ASP A 477 3.54 -6.23 38.99
C ASP A 477 4.76 -6.92 38.37
N PRO A 478 5.67 -7.49 39.15
CA PRO A 478 6.87 -8.16 38.67
C PRO A 478 6.62 -9.44 37.83
N SER A 479 5.40 -9.98 37.86
CA SER A 479 5.00 -11.18 37.12
C SER A 479 4.40 -10.86 35.75
N TYR A 480 4.23 -9.57 35.40
CA TYR A 480 3.67 -9.13 34.13
C TYR A 480 4.75 -9.15 33.04
N ALA A 481 4.65 -10.08 32.09
CA ALA A 481 5.67 -10.31 31.04
C ALA A 481 5.80 -9.17 30.03
N LEU A 482 4.68 -8.57 29.60
CA LEU A 482 4.67 -7.60 28.49
C LEU A 482 5.50 -6.32 28.72
N PRO A 483 5.60 -5.73 29.92
CA PRO A 483 6.49 -4.60 30.15
C PRO A 483 7.98 -4.95 29.95
N HIS A 484 8.39 -6.19 30.28
CA HIS A 484 9.75 -6.64 30.00
C HIS A 484 10.01 -6.73 28.49
N LEU A 485 9.05 -7.28 27.72
CA LEU A 485 9.12 -7.26 26.26
C LEU A 485 9.20 -5.82 25.73
N GLY A 486 8.38 -4.89 26.25
CA GLY A 486 8.42 -3.47 25.88
C GLY A 486 9.81 -2.83 26.11
N ILE A 487 10.49 -3.16 27.19
CA ILE A 487 11.88 -2.72 27.45
C ILE A 487 12.82 -3.31 26.38
N ALA A 488 12.68 -4.60 26.04
CA ALA A 488 13.51 -5.23 25.02
C ALA A 488 13.33 -4.54 23.66
N GLU A 489 12.09 -4.25 23.25
CA GLU A 489 11.78 -3.54 22.01
C GLU A 489 12.36 -2.12 21.98
N VAL A 490 12.25 -1.34 23.07
CA VAL A 490 12.78 0.03 23.14
C VAL A 490 14.30 0.01 23.00
N PHE A 491 15.01 -0.84 23.77
CA PHE A 491 16.47 -0.89 23.70
C PHE A 491 16.97 -1.47 22.36
N SER A 492 16.22 -2.36 21.71
CA SER A 492 16.52 -2.81 20.34
C SER A 492 16.54 -1.64 19.36
N VAL A 493 15.54 -0.75 19.46
CA VAL A 493 15.46 0.47 18.62
C VAL A 493 16.59 1.44 18.96
N LEU A 494 16.85 1.70 20.23
CA LEU A 494 17.90 2.63 20.68
C LEU A 494 19.30 2.15 20.28
N GLY A 495 19.58 0.84 20.38
CA GLY A 495 20.84 0.25 19.95
C GLY A 495 21.01 0.26 18.44
N LEU A 496 19.96 -0.11 17.67
CA LEU A 496 19.99 -0.16 16.21
C LEU A 496 20.19 1.23 15.59
N TRP A 497 19.54 2.26 16.14
CA TRP A 497 19.62 3.62 15.61
C TRP A 497 20.83 4.43 16.13
N GLY A 498 21.67 3.82 17.00
CA GLY A 498 22.89 4.45 17.50
C GLY A 498 22.64 5.56 18.55
N PHE A 499 21.53 5.50 19.28
CA PHE A 499 21.27 6.40 20.42
C PHE A 499 21.90 5.88 21.73
N TYR A 500 22.31 4.59 21.74
CA TYR A 500 22.83 3.93 22.93
C TYR A 500 24.01 3.04 22.55
N PRO A 501 25.06 2.90 23.42
CA PRO A 501 26.16 2.00 23.16
C PRO A 501 25.67 0.56 22.94
N PRO A 502 26.06 -0.14 21.88
CA PRO A 502 25.52 -1.46 21.53
C PRO A 502 25.61 -2.48 22.63
N ARG A 503 26.77 -2.56 23.31
CA ARG A 503 26.98 -3.51 24.42
C ARG A 503 25.96 -3.34 25.55
N GLU A 504 25.66 -2.08 25.91
CA GLU A 504 24.70 -1.79 26.97
C GLU A 504 23.26 -2.03 26.51
N ALA A 505 22.93 -1.55 25.29
CA ALA A 505 21.59 -1.71 24.71
C ALA A 505 21.23 -3.19 24.56
N PHE A 506 22.05 -3.97 23.87
CA PHE A 506 21.75 -5.38 23.59
C PHE A 506 21.86 -6.29 24.81
N ALA A 507 22.69 -5.95 25.80
CA ALA A 507 22.66 -6.63 27.12
C ALA A 507 21.32 -6.41 27.85
N LYS A 508 20.73 -5.21 27.73
CA LYS A 508 19.38 -4.92 28.28
C LYS A 508 18.30 -5.64 27.48
N VAL A 509 18.40 -5.67 26.15
CA VAL A 509 17.48 -6.42 25.28
C VAL A 509 17.46 -7.90 25.71
N ARG A 510 18.62 -8.53 25.78
CA ARG A 510 18.74 -9.96 26.15
C ARG A 510 18.07 -10.24 27.48
N ARG A 511 18.48 -9.53 28.53
CA ARG A 511 17.92 -9.74 29.89
C ARG A 511 16.41 -9.52 29.94
N ALA A 512 15.91 -8.51 29.28
CA ALA A 512 14.49 -8.19 29.28
C ALA A 512 13.68 -9.22 28.47
N ALA A 513 14.18 -9.66 27.31
CA ALA A 513 13.51 -10.66 26.48
C ALA A 513 13.53 -12.06 27.15
N GLU A 514 14.66 -12.48 27.76
CA GLU A 514 14.76 -13.72 28.53
C GLU A 514 13.79 -13.69 29.71
N ARG A 515 13.72 -12.57 30.44
CA ARG A 515 12.77 -12.43 31.54
C ARG A 515 11.32 -12.48 31.09
N ALA A 516 11.00 -11.87 29.95
CA ALA A 516 9.67 -11.96 29.37
C ALA A 516 9.29 -13.42 29.04
N LEU A 517 10.22 -14.21 28.46
CA LEU A 517 10.00 -15.62 28.14
C LEU A 517 9.93 -16.53 29.37
N GLU A 518 10.64 -16.22 30.47
CA GLU A 518 10.48 -16.92 31.74
C GLU A 518 9.09 -16.75 32.32
N LEU A 519 8.48 -15.57 32.13
CA LEU A 519 7.15 -15.26 32.64
C LEU A 519 6.04 -15.76 31.69
N ASP A 520 6.27 -15.66 30.38
CA ASP A 520 5.36 -16.14 29.33
C ASP A 520 6.16 -16.69 28.13
N GLY A 521 6.34 -18.00 28.08
CA GLY A 521 7.08 -18.70 27.02
C GLY A 521 6.40 -18.68 25.64
N SER A 522 5.23 -18.07 25.50
CA SER A 522 4.49 -17.98 24.23
C SER A 522 4.75 -16.66 23.47
N LEU A 523 5.64 -15.78 23.98
CA LEU A 523 5.94 -14.48 23.39
C LEU A 523 6.93 -14.60 22.24
N ASP A 524 6.42 -14.75 21.02
CA ASP A 524 7.24 -14.85 19.80
C ASP A 524 8.08 -13.58 19.55
N GLU A 525 7.58 -12.41 19.92
CA GLU A 525 8.29 -11.13 19.78
C GLU A 525 9.55 -11.07 20.68
N ALA A 526 9.55 -11.78 21.80
CA ALA A 526 10.75 -11.90 22.64
C ALA A 526 11.81 -12.78 21.96
N HIS A 527 11.41 -13.87 21.30
CA HIS A 527 12.32 -14.64 20.45
C HIS A 527 12.86 -13.82 19.29
N ALA A 528 12.03 -12.98 18.65
CA ALA A 528 12.48 -12.07 17.60
C ALA A 528 13.52 -11.06 18.09
N SER A 529 13.34 -10.53 19.31
CA SER A 529 14.32 -9.65 19.96
C SER A 529 15.64 -10.35 20.23
N LEU A 530 15.60 -11.61 20.71
CA LEU A 530 16.80 -12.43 20.93
C LEU A 530 17.53 -12.77 19.62
N ALA A 531 16.78 -13.07 18.54
CA ALA A 531 17.37 -13.27 17.22
C ALA A 531 18.14 -12.03 16.74
N ALA A 532 17.56 -10.83 16.97
CA ALA A 532 18.23 -9.57 16.64
C ALA A 532 19.53 -9.38 17.46
N VAL A 533 19.53 -9.72 18.75
CA VAL A 533 20.75 -9.69 19.60
C VAL A 533 21.82 -10.63 19.02
N CYS A 534 21.45 -11.88 18.74
CA CYS A 534 22.38 -12.88 18.19
C CYS A 534 22.98 -12.42 16.85
N LEU A 535 22.17 -11.90 15.92
CA LEU A 535 22.64 -11.49 14.59
C LEU A 535 23.41 -10.18 14.60
N LEU A 536 22.86 -9.15 15.25
CA LEU A 536 23.35 -7.78 15.09
C LEU A 536 24.50 -7.45 16.03
N HIS A 537 24.61 -8.18 17.16
CA HIS A 537 25.58 -7.83 18.19
C HIS A 537 26.49 -9.00 18.61
N GLU A 538 25.97 -10.22 18.77
CA GLU A 538 26.77 -11.32 19.29
C GLU A 538 27.48 -12.13 18.20
N TRP A 539 26.96 -12.08 16.96
CA TRP A 539 27.39 -12.88 15.82
C TRP A 539 27.23 -14.39 16.07
N ASP A 540 26.21 -14.73 16.87
CA ASP A 540 25.78 -16.11 17.12
C ASP A 540 24.75 -16.54 16.07
N TRP A 541 25.24 -17.02 14.93
CA TRP A 541 24.40 -17.41 13.79
C TRP A 541 23.46 -18.57 14.11
N ALA A 542 23.94 -19.54 14.92
CA ALA A 542 23.18 -20.72 15.31
C ALA A 542 22.06 -20.37 16.31
N GLY A 543 22.36 -19.54 17.30
CA GLY A 543 21.37 -19.03 18.24
C GLY A 543 20.30 -18.19 17.53
N ALA A 544 20.70 -17.38 16.58
CA ALA A 544 19.77 -16.61 15.76
C ALA A 544 18.79 -17.49 14.98
N GLU A 545 19.30 -18.53 14.30
CA GLU A 545 18.47 -19.48 13.56
C GLU A 545 17.48 -20.21 14.49
N GLN A 546 17.94 -20.63 15.69
CA GLN A 546 17.07 -21.29 16.65
C GLN A 546 15.88 -20.41 17.07
N HIS A 547 16.11 -19.12 17.32
CA HIS A 547 15.07 -18.17 17.66
C HIS A 547 14.17 -17.88 16.46
N LEU A 548 14.73 -17.63 15.27
CA LEU A 548 13.97 -17.32 14.06
C LEU A 548 13.05 -18.45 13.61
N ARG A 549 13.45 -19.72 13.78
CA ARG A 549 12.59 -20.88 13.46
C ARG A 549 11.25 -20.88 14.20
N ARG A 550 11.20 -20.31 15.41
CA ARG A 550 9.96 -20.19 16.20
C ARG A 550 9.05 -19.07 15.71
N VAL A 551 9.62 -18.09 15.03
CA VAL A 551 9.01 -16.77 14.79
C VAL A 551 8.55 -16.55 13.34
N VAL A 552 8.86 -17.49 12.42
CA VAL A 552 8.69 -17.32 10.95
C VAL A 552 7.27 -16.95 10.51
N SER A 553 6.24 -17.29 11.30
CA SER A 553 4.84 -17.04 10.95
C SER A 553 4.19 -15.87 11.69
N SER A 554 4.76 -15.38 12.78
CA SER A 554 4.06 -14.54 13.76
C SER A 554 4.62 -13.12 13.95
N VAL A 555 5.83 -12.81 13.46
CA VAL A 555 6.45 -11.49 13.72
C VAL A 555 5.95 -10.41 12.78
N PRO A 556 5.49 -9.26 13.32
CA PRO A 556 5.23 -8.07 12.54
C PRO A 556 6.48 -7.62 11.79
N VAL A 557 6.38 -7.44 10.49
CA VAL A 557 7.54 -7.20 9.62
C VAL A 557 8.18 -5.84 9.84
N GLY A 558 7.41 -4.84 10.28
CA GLY A 558 7.93 -3.53 10.68
C GLY A 558 8.72 -3.52 12.00
N SER A 559 8.98 -4.68 12.59
CA SER A 559 9.74 -4.84 13.84
C SER A 559 11.23 -5.06 13.59
N VAL A 560 12.04 -4.94 14.67
CA VAL A 560 13.46 -5.30 14.65
C VAL A 560 13.64 -6.79 14.34
N GLY A 561 12.69 -7.63 14.73
CA GLY A 561 12.68 -9.06 14.40
C GLY A 561 12.50 -9.32 12.90
N GLY A 562 11.65 -8.56 12.22
CA GLY A 562 11.52 -8.61 10.75
C GLY A 562 12.81 -8.24 10.04
N LEU A 563 13.51 -7.20 10.52
CA LEU A 563 14.84 -6.84 10.03
C LEU A 563 15.85 -7.99 10.25
N ALA A 564 15.85 -8.60 11.43
CA ALA A 564 16.74 -9.74 11.76
C ALA A 564 16.47 -10.94 10.83
N LEU A 565 15.21 -11.26 10.55
CA LEU A 565 14.86 -12.34 9.61
C LEU A 565 15.36 -12.06 8.20
N ASN A 566 15.16 -10.85 7.69
CA ASN A 566 15.65 -10.46 6.37
C ASN A 566 17.18 -10.51 6.29
N LEU A 567 17.87 -10.00 7.32
CA LEU A 567 19.33 -10.07 7.39
C LEU A 567 19.82 -11.52 7.43
N HIS A 568 19.19 -12.39 8.21
CA HIS A 568 19.54 -13.81 8.26
C HIS A 568 19.44 -14.47 6.88
N LEU A 569 18.34 -14.21 6.14
CA LEU A 569 18.18 -14.71 4.77
C LEU A 569 19.25 -14.18 3.81
N LEU A 570 19.67 -12.92 3.95
CA LEU A 570 20.76 -12.35 3.16
C LEU A 570 22.12 -13.00 3.51
N ILE A 571 22.38 -13.28 4.77
CA ILE A 571 23.58 -13.98 5.24
C ILE A 571 23.67 -15.37 4.63
N GLU A 572 22.56 -16.09 4.55
CA GLU A 572 22.45 -17.41 3.94
C GLU A 572 22.46 -17.40 2.39
N GLY A 573 22.51 -16.22 1.76
CA GLY A 573 22.45 -16.10 0.30
C GLY A 573 21.05 -16.31 -0.28
N ARG A 574 20.01 -16.36 0.54
CA ARG A 574 18.59 -16.57 0.18
C ARG A 574 17.90 -15.24 -0.16
N GLN A 575 18.51 -14.47 -1.06
CA GLN A 575 18.04 -13.12 -1.45
C GLN A 575 16.60 -13.12 -1.95
N ARG A 576 16.22 -14.12 -2.77
CA ARG A 576 14.86 -14.20 -3.32
C ARG A 576 13.81 -14.30 -2.21
N GLU A 577 14.06 -15.13 -1.22
CA GLU A 577 13.15 -15.28 -0.07
C GLU A 577 13.09 -14.00 0.76
N SER A 578 14.22 -13.29 0.94
CA SER A 578 14.25 -12.00 1.63
C SER A 578 13.36 -10.97 0.90
N PHE A 579 13.41 -10.91 -0.44
CA PHE A 579 12.51 -10.06 -1.23
C PHE A 579 11.04 -10.47 -1.12
N GLU A 580 10.75 -11.77 -1.18
CA GLU A 580 9.39 -12.28 -1.02
C GLU A 580 8.83 -11.95 0.37
N LYS A 581 9.64 -12.08 1.43
CA LYS A 581 9.26 -11.70 2.79
C LYS A 581 9.03 -10.18 2.90
N ALA A 582 9.93 -9.36 2.38
CA ALA A 582 9.78 -7.91 2.37
C ALA A 582 8.52 -7.46 1.61
N ARG A 583 8.24 -8.05 0.45
CA ARG A 583 7.01 -7.79 -0.31
C ARG A 583 5.77 -8.23 0.45
N ARG A 584 5.79 -9.44 1.03
CA ARG A 584 4.68 -9.95 1.83
C ARG A 584 4.37 -9.06 3.03
N ALA A 585 5.40 -8.48 3.60
CA ALA A 585 5.31 -7.49 4.66
C ALA A 585 4.47 -6.28 4.27
N VAL A 586 4.81 -5.69 3.14
CA VAL A 586 4.08 -4.53 2.59
C VAL A 586 2.65 -4.90 2.21
N GLU A 587 2.41 -6.13 1.72
CA GLU A 587 1.06 -6.62 1.47
C GLU A 587 0.21 -6.73 2.75
N LEU A 588 0.83 -7.16 3.86
CA LEU A 588 0.17 -7.27 5.17
C LEU A 588 0.02 -5.91 5.87
N GLU A 589 0.95 -5.00 5.63
CA GLU A 589 0.99 -3.66 6.22
C GLU A 589 1.04 -2.56 5.14
N PRO A 590 0.03 -2.44 4.27
CA PRO A 590 0.10 -1.55 3.10
C PRO A 590 0.19 -0.06 3.44
N LEU A 591 -0.21 0.33 4.64
CA LEU A 591 -0.17 1.72 5.13
C LEU A 591 0.92 1.95 6.18
N SER A 592 1.87 1.02 6.33
CA SER A 592 3.01 1.16 7.23
C SER A 592 4.21 1.77 6.51
N SER A 593 4.51 3.04 6.80
CA SER A 593 5.72 3.70 6.28
C SER A 593 7.00 2.95 6.69
N ILE A 594 7.00 2.31 7.87
CA ILE A 594 8.13 1.49 8.36
C ILE A 594 8.29 0.23 7.53
N ALA A 595 7.21 -0.51 7.22
CA ALA A 595 7.28 -1.72 6.40
C ALA A 595 7.82 -1.42 4.99
N HIS A 596 7.31 -0.35 4.38
CA HIS A 596 7.83 0.13 3.08
C HIS A 596 9.31 0.54 3.17
N THR A 597 9.72 1.25 4.22
CA THR A 597 11.12 1.64 4.41
C THR A 597 12.04 0.42 4.55
N GLN A 598 11.62 -0.59 5.31
CA GLN A 598 12.39 -1.82 5.48
C GLN A 598 12.48 -2.63 4.19
N ALA A 599 11.38 -2.70 3.41
CA ALA A 599 11.41 -3.34 2.09
C ALA A 599 12.42 -2.64 1.16
N GLY A 600 12.45 -1.31 1.14
CA GLY A 600 13.48 -0.54 0.42
C GLY A 600 14.89 -0.85 0.92
N ALA A 601 15.12 -0.94 2.23
CA ALA A 601 16.44 -1.24 2.81
C ALA A 601 16.95 -2.64 2.43
N VAL A 602 16.06 -3.65 2.28
CA VAL A 602 16.44 -4.99 1.80
C VAL A 602 16.99 -4.92 0.37
N HIS A 603 16.37 -4.17 -0.53
CA HIS A 603 16.85 -3.93 -1.89
C HIS A 603 18.20 -3.19 -1.90
N ILE A 604 18.37 -2.19 -1.04
CA ILE A 604 19.66 -1.48 -0.89
C ILE A 604 20.77 -2.44 -0.48
N GLY A 605 20.51 -3.34 0.48
CA GLY A 605 21.50 -4.31 0.96
C GLY A 605 22.16 -5.12 -0.16
N VAL A 606 21.43 -5.41 -1.23
CA VAL A 606 21.94 -6.15 -2.41
C VAL A 606 22.27 -5.25 -3.60
N SER A 607 22.39 -3.94 -3.40
CA SER A 607 22.69 -2.91 -4.42
C SER A 607 21.60 -2.72 -5.49
N ASP A 608 20.37 -3.14 -5.24
CA ASP A 608 19.23 -2.90 -6.12
C ASP A 608 18.53 -1.57 -5.75
N PHE A 609 19.20 -0.46 -6.10
CA PHE A 609 18.71 0.89 -5.76
C PHE A 609 17.44 1.27 -6.50
N ASP A 610 17.28 0.80 -7.74
CA ASP A 610 16.08 1.07 -8.53
C ASP A 610 14.86 0.33 -7.96
N GLY A 611 15.04 -0.91 -7.51
CA GLY A 611 14.02 -1.69 -6.82
C GLY A 611 13.62 -1.13 -5.45
N ALA A 612 14.54 -0.43 -4.76
CA ALA A 612 14.26 0.21 -3.47
C ALA A 612 13.35 1.44 -3.60
N ILE A 613 13.48 2.22 -4.68
CA ILE A 613 12.84 3.53 -4.84
C ILE A 613 11.31 3.50 -4.74
N PRO A 614 10.58 2.59 -5.39
CA PRO A 614 9.11 2.54 -5.27
C PRO A 614 8.63 2.39 -3.83
N PHE A 615 9.30 1.55 -3.05
CA PHE A 615 8.96 1.36 -1.63
C PHE A 615 9.24 2.62 -0.80
N LEU A 616 10.38 3.28 -1.03
CA LEU A 616 10.75 4.48 -0.29
C LEU A 616 9.86 5.68 -0.63
N LEU A 617 9.43 5.81 -1.89
CA LEU A 617 8.44 6.81 -2.29
C LEU A 617 7.09 6.56 -1.62
N GLN A 618 6.63 5.30 -1.58
CA GLN A 618 5.39 4.95 -0.89
C GLN A 618 5.50 5.22 0.63
N ALA A 619 6.65 4.94 1.24
CA ALA A 619 6.89 5.27 2.64
C ALA A 619 6.77 6.79 2.91
N LEU A 620 7.30 7.63 2.02
CA LEU A 620 7.24 9.09 2.12
C LEU A 620 5.88 9.67 1.72
N GLU A 621 5.09 8.98 0.90
CA GLU A 621 3.69 9.35 0.65
C GLU A 621 2.83 9.13 1.90
N LEU A 622 3.11 8.07 2.66
CA LEU A 622 2.42 7.75 3.93
C LEU A 622 2.87 8.66 5.08
N ASP A 623 4.17 8.95 5.17
CA ASP A 623 4.78 9.84 6.16
C ASP A 623 5.90 10.68 5.52
N PRO A 624 5.59 11.91 5.05
CA PRO A 624 6.54 12.77 4.33
C PRO A 624 7.78 13.19 5.13
N ASP A 625 7.72 13.09 6.45
CA ASP A 625 8.79 13.48 7.35
C ASP A 625 9.49 12.29 8.02
N MET A 626 9.22 11.06 7.56
CA MET A 626 9.83 9.86 8.10
C MET A 626 11.35 9.84 7.89
N PRO A 627 12.15 9.95 8.97
CA PRO A 627 13.59 10.19 8.83
C PRO A 627 14.35 9.07 8.13
N LEU A 628 13.98 7.80 8.42
CA LEU A 628 14.64 6.64 7.81
C LEU A 628 14.31 6.50 6.32
N ALA A 629 13.08 6.81 5.89
CA ALA A 629 12.70 6.79 4.48
C ALA A 629 13.43 7.90 3.71
N LEU A 630 13.49 9.12 4.26
CA LEU A 630 14.27 10.23 3.70
C LEU A 630 15.76 9.86 3.58
N PHE A 631 16.31 9.25 4.61
CA PHE A 631 17.70 8.81 4.63
C PHE A 631 18.00 7.78 3.55
N TRP A 632 17.24 6.69 3.48
CA TRP A 632 17.46 5.64 2.49
C TRP A 632 17.17 6.10 1.07
N PHE A 633 16.20 6.97 0.87
CA PHE A 633 15.92 7.56 -0.45
C PHE A 633 17.06 8.48 -0.89
N GLY A 634 17.56 9.32 0.02
CA GLY A 634 18.76 10.15 -0.24
C GLY A 634 19.99 9.30 -0.56
N PHE A 635 20.17 8.18 0.14
CA PHE A 635 21.24 7.21 -0.15
C PHE A 635 21.10 6.61 -1.56
N CYS A 636 19.91 6.16 -1.96
CA CYS A 636 19.68 5.66 -3.33
C CYS A 636 19.98 6.73 -4.39
N ARG A 637 19.55 7.97 -4.16
CA ARG A 637 19.84 9.09 -5.08
C ARG A 637 21.34 9.35 -5.21
N ALA A 638 22.07 9.30 -4.09
CA ALA A 638 23.53 9.41 -4.10
C ALA A 638 24.19 8.24 -4.86
N ALA A 639 23.72 7.01 -4.67
CA ALA A 639 24.22 5.84 -5.40
C ALA A 639 23.98 5.94 -6.91
N GLN A 640 22.90 6.60 -7.34
CA GLN A 640 22.58 6.88 -8.74
C GLN A 640 23.33 8.11 -9.30
N GLY A 641 24.18 8.81 -8.52
CA GLY A 641 24.88 10.02 -8.93
C GLY A 641 24.01 11.29 -8.93
N ARG A 642 22.80 11.25 -8.35
CA ARG A 642 21.88 12.40 -8.23
C ARG A 642 22.19 13.19 -6.97
N ASP A 643 23.41 13.73 -6.87
CA ASP A 643 23.95 14.30 -5.63
C ASP A 643 23.17 15.51 -5.10
N ALA A 644 22.58 16.32 -5.97
CA ALA A 644 21.77 17.47 -5.54
C ALA A 644 20.51 17.04 -4.77
N GLU A 645 19.77 16.06 -5.28
CA GLU A 645 18.58 15.51 -4.61
C GLU A 645 18.95 14.75 -3.32
N ALA A 646 20.06 13.98 -3.40
CA ALA A 646 20.58 13.27 -2.25
C ALA A 646 20.90 14.20 -1.08
N MET A 647 21.53 15.34 -1.37
CA MET A 647 21.91 16.33 -0.38
C MET A 647 20.70 16.93 0.33
N GLU A 648 19.63 17.28 -0.42
CA GLU A 648 18.39 17.80 0.13
C GLU A 648 17.71 16.79 1.06
N LEU A 649 17.57 15.53 0.59
CA LEU A 649 16.93 14.46 1.34
C LEU A 649 17.70 14.09 2.62
N LEU A 650 19.02 13.95 2.53
CA LEU A 650 19.89 13.64 3.66
C LEU A 650 19.90 14.78 4.69
N GLN A 651 19.88 16.04 4.26
CA GLN A 651 19.79 17.19 5.15
C GLN A 651 18.43 17.23 5.85
N LYS A 652 17.34 16.97 5.13
CA LYS A 652 16.00 16.88 5.74
C LYS A 652 15.93 15.75 6.78
N ALA A 653 16.51 14.59 6.48
CA ALA A 653 16.60 13.48 7.40
C ALA A 653 17.44 13.84 8.66
N ALA A 654 18.56 14.53 8.50
CA ALA A 654 19.44 14.95 9.59
C ALA A 654 18.76 15.91 10.59
N ASN A 655 17.83 16.75 10.11
CA ASN A 655 17.08 17.68 10.95
C ASN A 655 16.17 16.97 11.98
N SER A 656 15.92 15.68 11.82
CA SER A 656 15.17 14.85 12.79
C SER A 656 15.96 14.49 14.07
N GLY A 657 17.25 14.81 14.12
CA GLY A 657 18.15 14.46 15.22
C GLY A 657 18.76 13.06 15.14
N LEU A 658 18.47 12.28 14.09
CA LEU A 658 19.14 11.00 13.84
C LEU A 658 20.60 11.24 13.42
N PRO A 659 21.60 10.55 14.01
CA PRO A 659 23.00 10.67 13.59
C PRO A 659 23.28 10.00 12.23
N THR A 660 22.54 8.96 11.86
CA THR A 660 22.77 8.17 10.66
C THR A 660 22.76 8.98 9.34
N PRO A 661 21.85 9.93 9.09
CA PRO A 661 21.91 10.75 7.87
C PRO A 661 23.18 11.60 7.75
N LEU A 662 23.74 12.03 8.87
CA LEU A 662 25.00 12.80 8.89
C LEU A 662 26.21 11.98 8.45
N THR A 663 26.12 10.67 8.48
CA THR A 663 27.18 9.72 8.11
C THR A 663 27.56 9.79 6.64
N TYR A 664 26.57 9.91 5.73
CA TYR A 664 26.79 9.88 4.28
C TYR A 664 26.77 11.26 3.61
N LEU A 665 26.31 12.30 4.32
CA LEU A 665 26.27 13.66 3.80
C LEU A 665 27.66 14.18 3.39
N PRO A 666 28.77 13.95 4.14
CA PRO A 666 30.10 14.30 3.71
C PRO A 666 30.51 13.69 2.37
N THR A 667 30.14 12.44 2.09
CA THR A 667 30.44 11.79 0.80
C THR A 667 29.80 12.52 -0.35
N VAL A 668 28.53 12.89 -0.23
CA VAL A 668 27.79 13.63 -1.26
C VAL A 668 28.34 15.04 -1.45
N LEU A 669 28.72 15.71 -0.35
CA LEU A 669 29.35 17.03 -0.39
C LEU A 669 30.71 17.01 -1.08
N CYS A 670 31.57 16.02 -0.78
CA CYS A 670 32.88 15.86 -1.44
C CYS A 670 32.73 15.63 -2.96
N ARG A 671 31.76 14.78 -3.37
CA ARG A 671 31.45 14.53 -4.79
C ARG A 671 30.97 15.79 -5.50
N ALA A 672 30.26 16.67 -4.80
CA ALA A 672 29.84 17.99 -5.29
C ALA A 672 30.95 19.06 -5.24
N GLY A 673 32.19 18.71 -4.88
CA GLY A 673 33.31 19.64 -4.76
C GLY A 673 33.29 20.54 -3.52
N LYS A 674 32.37 20.28 -2.55
CA LYS A 674 32.21 21.10 -1.33
C LYS A 674 32.98 20.48 -0.16
N VAL A 675 34.30 20.32 -0.29
CA VAL A 675 35.12 19.58 0.67
C VAL A 675 35.12 20.23 2.08
N GLU A 676 35.19 21.56 2.16
CA GLU A 676 35.17 22.27 3.45
C GLU A 676 33.83 22.04 4.20
N ALA A 677 32.70 22.10 3.49
CA ALA A 677 31.41 21.79 4.07
C ALA A 677 31.31 20.31 4.52
N ALA A 678 31.93 19.39 3.79
CA ALA A 678 32.01 17.98 4.17
C ALA A 678 32.80 17.81 5.47
N ARG A 679 33.97 18.51 5.60
CA ARG A 679 34.78 18.51 6.81
C ARG A 679 34.03 19.08 8.00
N GLU A 680 33.37 20.23 7.85
CA GLU A 680 32.53 20.83 8.89
C GLU A 680 31.46 19.85 9.41
N ARG A 681 30.82 19.06 8.50
CA ARG A 681 29.83 18.07 8.90
C ARG A 681 30.44 16.88 9.65
N ALA A 682 31.60 16.39 9.20
CA ALA A 682 32.31 15.31 9.88
C ALA A 682 32.79 15.74 11.28
N ASP A 683 33.34 16.95 11.41
CA ASP A 683 33.78 17.51 12.70
C ASP A 683 32.59 17.80 13.63
N GLY A 684 31.45 18.24 13.08
CA GLY A 684 30.20 18.40 13.83
C GLY A 684 29.71 17.06 14.41
N LEU A 685 29.84 15.97 13.65
CA LEU A 685 29.49 14.62 14.14
C LEU A 685 30.47 14.15 15.23
N ALA A 686 31.74 14.47 15.11
CA ALA A 686 32.76 14.19 16.13
C ALA A 686 32.52 15.02 17.42
N THR A 687 32.10 16.28 17.30
CA THR A 687 31.70 17.11 18.45
C THR A 687 30.51 16.51 19.16
N LEU A 688 29.50 16.07 18.39
CA LEU A 688 28.30 15.42 18.93
C LEU A 688 28.67 14.11 19.69
N ALA A 689 29.71 13.38 19.26
CA ALA A 689 30.22 12.20 19.95
C ALA A 689 30.79 12.51 21.35
N GLY A 690 31.21 13.75 21.60
CA GLY A 690 31.60 14.21 22.93
C GLY A 690 30.42 14.48 23.88
N GLU A 691 29.22 14.71 23.34
CA GLU A 691 28.02 15.00 24.13
C GLU A 691 27.11 13.78 24.32
N ARG A 692 27.08 12.89 23.36
CA ARG A 692 26.27 11.67 23.38
C ARG A 692 26.95 10.55 22.57
N TYR A 693 26.47 9.33 22.75
CA TYR A 693 26.98 8.21 21.94
C TYR A 693 26.74 8.47 20.44
N VAL A 694 27.80 8.34 19.66
CA VAL A 694 27.80 8.26 18.20
C VAL A 694 28.66 7.04 17.82
N SER A 695 28.14 6.15 17.00
CA SER A 695 28.85 4.95 16.60
C SER A 695 30.17 5.29 15.93
N PRO A 696 31.30 4.64 16.30
CA PRO A 696 32.58 4.78 15.61
C PRO A 696 32.49 4.52 14.11
N LEU A 697 31.60 3.60 13.69
CA LEU A 697 31.34 3.37 12.27
C LEU A 697 30.78 4.62 11.56
N ALA A 698 29.89 5.35 12.21
CA ALA A 698 29.33 6.58 11.65
C ALA A 698 30.39 7.65 11.47
N LEU A 699 31.31 7.77 12.44
CA LEU A 699 32.46 8.67 12.33
C LEU A 699 33.42 8.25 11.20
N ALA A 700 33.72 6.96 11.09
CA ALA A 700 34.56 6.43 10.02
C ALA A 700 34.00 6.74 8.62
N PHE A 701 32.69 6.54 8.43
CA PHE A 701 32.02 6.81 7.15
C PHE A 701 31.98 8.31 6.81
N ALA A 702 31.81 9.16 7.81
CA ALA A 702 31.81 10.62 7.61
C ALA A 702 33.21 11.14 7.20
N ARG A 703 34.31 10.54 7.70
CA ARG A 703 35.69 10.91 7.41
C ARG A 703 36.29 10.25 6.17
N ALA A 704 35.74 9.10 5.76
CA ALA A 704 36.24 8.34 4.62
C ALA A 704 36.37 9.16 3.31
N PRO A 705 35.40 10.00 2.90
CA PRO A 705 35.52 10.81 1.68
C PRO A 705 36.55 11.94 1.78
N LEU A 706 36.99 12.28 3.01
CA LEU A 706 38.06 13.30 3.23
C LEU A 706 39.45 12.74 3.08
N GLY A 707 39.61 11.42 2.85
CA GLY A 707 40.89 10.76 2.68
C GLY A 707 41.63 10.42 3.99
N GLU A 708 40.99 10.52 5.12
CA GLU A 708 41.55 10.29 6.47
C GLU A 708 41.61 8.81 6.79
N LYS A 709 42.30 8.00 5.94
CA LYS A 709 42.28 6.53 5.98
C LYS A 709 42.75 5.93 7.30
N ALA A 710 43.82 6.47 7.91
CA ALA A 710 44.38 5.94 9.17
C ALA A 710 43.38 6.05 10.32
N GLU A 711 42.77 7.22 10.51
CA GLU A 711 41.75 7.47 11.52
C GLU A 711 40.49 6.63 11.27
N CYS A 712 40.10 6.47 10.00
CA CYS A 712 38.98 5.59 9.66
C CYS A 712 39.22 4.14 10.04
N LEU A 713 40.45 3.60 9.87
CA LEU A 713 40.79 2.23 10.24
C LEU A 713 40.70 2.02 11.75
N ASP A 714 41.17 2.99 12.55
CA ASP A 714 41.03 2.93 14.01
C ASP A 714 39.56 2.95 14.44
N LEU A 715 38.75 3.81 13.83
CA LEU A 715 37.32 3.87 14.10
C LEU A 715 36.57 2.61 13.65
N LEU A 716 36.98 1.99 12.53
CA LEU A 716 36.40 0.72 12.07
C LEU A 716 36.75 -0.43 13.05
N ALA A 717 37.99 -0.48 13.57
CA ALA A 717 38.39 -1.45 14.57
C ALA A 717 37.58 -1.26 15.89
N GLN A 718 37.32 -0.03 16.29
CA GLN A 718 36.46 0.27 17.43
C GLN A 718 35.00 -0.20 17.18
N ALA A 719 34.45 0.09 15.99
CA ALA A 719 33.11 -0.34 15.60
C ALA A 719 32.96 -1.87 15.59
N GLU A 720 33.99 -2.58 15.13
CA GLU A 720 34.08 -4.05 15.18
C GLU A 720 34.11 -4.54 16.65
N ALA A 721 34.95 -3.94 17.50
CA ALA A 721 35.05 -4.29 18.90
C ALA A 721 33.79 -4.02 19.69
N GLU A 722 33.04 -2.97 19.34
CA GLU A 722 31.71 -2.67 19.91
C GLU A 722 30.61 -3.53 19.33
N ARG A 723 30.87 -4.26 18.24
CA ARG A 723 29.87 -5.02 17.47
C ARG A 723 28.65 -4.15 17.13
N ALA A 724 28.91 -3.02 16.49
CA ALA A 724 27.87 -2.07 16.13
C ALA A 724 26.87 -2.70 15.12
N PRO A 725 25.54 -2.55 15.28
CA PRO A 725 24.55 -3.21 14.43
C PRO A 725 24.71 -2.90 12.95
N MET A 726 24.99 -1.63 12.60
CA MET A 726 25.24 -1.22 11.21
C MET A 726 26.51 -1.86 10.62
N PHE A 727 27.49 -2.23 11.45
CA PHE A 727 28.67 -2.97 11.03
C PHE A 727 28.26 -4.33 10.45
N THR A 728 27.40 -5.06 11.15
CA THR A 728 26.89 -6.36 10.69
C THR A 728 26.08 -6.20 9.39
N LEU A 729 25.25 -5.16 9.28
CA LEU A 729 24.52 -4.85 8.04
C LEU A 729 25.48 -4.59 6.87
N CYS A 730 26.58 -3.85 7.09
CA CYS A 730 27.60 -3.58 6.06
C CYS A 730 28.41 -4.83 5.67
N LEU A 731 28.65 -5.76 6.61
CA LEU A 731 29.32 -7.02 6.33
C LEU A 731 28.57 -7.88 5.29
N PHE A 732 27.25 -7.96 5.41
CA PHE A 732 26.43 -8.89 4.63
C PHE A 732 25.58 -8.18 3.55
N GLY A 733 25.48 -6.85 3.60
CA GLY A 733 24.80 -6.04 2.60
C GLY A 733 25.77 -5.10 1.90
N PRO A 734 26.48 -5.55 0.85
CA PRO A 734 27.49 -4.74 0.15
C PRO A 734 26.93 -3.44 -0.41
N GLY A 735 25.63 -3.37 -0.67
CA GLY A 735 24.95 -2.16 -1.13
C GLY A 735 25.05 -1.00 -0.15
N TYR A 736 25.10 -1.24 1.16
CA TYR A 736 25.27 -0.20 2.18
C TYR A 736 26.67 0.49 2.11
N LEU A 737 27.64 -0.15 1.46
CA LEU A 737 28.99 0.37 1.26
C LEU A 737 29.20 1.03 -0.11
N SER A 738 28.19 1.09 -0.97
CA SER A 738 28.31 1.56 -2.36
C SER A 738 28.85 2.99 -2.49
N LEU A 739 28.61 3.83 -1.48
CA LEU A 739 29.10 5.21 -1.43
C LEU A 739 30.50 5.34 -0.81
N MET A 740 31.05 4.26 -0.26
CA MET A 740 32.34 4.27 0.43
C MET A 740 33.50 4.04 -0.53
N PRO A 741 34.73 4.53 -0.20
CA PRO A 741 35.93 4.27 -0.98
C PRO A 741 36.22 2.77 -1.14
N GLU A 742 36.90 2.40 -2.22
CA GLU A 742 37.21 1.01 -2.57
C GLU A 742 37.94 0.27 -1.43
N TRP A 743 38.99 0.90 -0.87
CA TRP A 743 39.76 0.31 0.24
C TRP A 743 38.91 -0.06 1.46
N MET A 744 37.82 0.68 1.72
CA MET A 744 36.91 0.39 2.83
C MET A 744 36.02 -0.79 2.49
N ARG A 745 35.54 -0.89 1.25
CA ARG A 745 34.75 -2.03 0.77
C ARG A 745 35.56 -3.32 0.81
N GLU A 746 36.85 -3.26 0.41
CA GLU A 746 37.80 -4.36 0.50
C GLU A 746 38.01 -4.78 1.96
N TRP A 747 38.23 -3.83 2.86
CA TRP A 747 38.37 -4.09 4.29
C TRP A 747 37.17 -4.84 4.86
N PHE A 748 35.93 -4.44 4.52
CA PHE A 748 34.73 -5.17 4.94
C PHE A 748 34.62 -6.57 4.32
N ALA A 749 35.04 -6.74 3.07
CA ALA A 749 35.07 -8.04 2.41
C ALA A 749 36.04 -9.02 3.13
N GLU A 750 37.22 -8.55 3.53
CA GLU A 750 38.16 -9.34 4.34
C GLU A 750 37.56 -9.72 5.71
N ARG A 751 36.93 -8.78 6.40
CA ARG A 751 36.28 -9.03 7.69
C ARG A 751 35.12 -10.00 7.58
N ARG A 752 34.33 -9.91 6.50
CA ARG A 752 33.27 -10.87 6.23
C ARG A 752 33.79 -12.31 6.13
N ALA A 753 34.95 -12.51 5.52
CA ALA A 753 35.57 -13.83 5.43
C ALA A 753 35.99 -14.39 6.81
N VAL A 754 36.30 -13.53 7.78
CA VAL A 754 36.72 -13.90 9.13
C VAL A 754 35.51 -14.08 10.09
N ILE A 755 34.49 -13.26 9.97
CA ILE A 755 33.35 -13.18 10.92
C ILE A 755 32.14 -14.01 10.46
N GLY A 756 32.01 -14.26 9.15
CA GLY A 756 30.82 -14.89 8.56
C GLY A 756 30.54 -16.32 9.00
N PRO A 757 29.31 -16.83 8.78
CA PRO A 757 28.95 -18.21 9.10
C PRO A 757 29.86 -19.17 8.30
N GLY A 758 30.57 -20.06 9.01
CA GLY A 758 31.58 -20.95 8.45
C GLY A 758 33.04 -20.56 8.75
N ALA A 759 33.29 -19.34 9.24
CA ALA A 759 34.63 -18.87 9.61
C ALA A 759 35.15 -19.49 10.94
N THR A 760 34.27 -19.96 11.80
CA THR A 760 34.59 -20.48 13.14
C THR A 760 35.40 -21.77 13.16
N ALA A 761 35.58 -22.48 12.05
CA ALA A 761 36.40 -23.70 11.97
C ALA A 761 37.88 -23.40 11.62
N ALA A 762 38.22 -22.26 11.05
CA ALA A 762 39.59 -21.93 10.61
C ALA A 762 40.32 -20.91 11.51
N GLY A 763 39.60 -20.10 12.30
CA GLY A 763 40.17 -19.04 13.14
C GLY A 763 40.58 -19.47 14.54
N ALA A 764 39.96 -20.53 15.09
CA ALA A 764 40.25 -21.01 16.45
C ALA A 764 41.58 -21.74 16.61
N THR A 765 42.25 -22.06 15.51
CA THR A 765 43.57 -22.74 15.53
C THR A 765 44.76 -21.81 15.45
N LYS A 766 44.61 -20.49 15.23
CA LYS A 766 45.74 -19.56 15.16
C LYS A 766 46.04 -18.78 16.43
N ASP A 767 45.08 -18.63 17.36
CA ASP A 767 45.31 -17.89 18.62
C ASP A 767 45.72 -18.76 19.80
N ALA A 768 45.79 -20.11 19.63
CA ALA A 768 46.23 -21.03 20.67
C ALA A 768 47.72 -21.46 20.53
N GLY A 769 48.42 -20.97 19.49
CA GLY A 769 49.80 -21.42 19.16
C GLY A 769 50.95 -20.52 19.60
N ASP A 770 50.71 -19.28 20.09
CA ASP A 770 51.80 -18.30 20.30
C ASP A 770 51.94 -17.76 21.74
N LYS A 771 51.61 -18.56 22.74
CA LYS A 771 51.94 -18.24 24.14
C LYS A 771 52.48 -19.45 24.91
N HIS A 772 53.53 -20.09 24.42
CA HIS A 772 54.42 -20.92 25.21
C HIS A 772 55.77 -21.04 24.49
N GLU A 773 56.57 -20.01 24.55
CA GLU A 773 58.02 -20.03 24.53
C GLU A 773 58.50 -18.61 24.90
N GLU A 774 58.75 -18.39 26.17
CA GLU A 774 59.89 -17.68 26.76
C GLU A 774 59.65 -17.46 28.26
N VAL A 775 60.52 -18.15 28.99
CA VAL A 775 60.95 -18.14 30.40
C VAL A 775 60.23 -19.08 31.31
#